data_6410988f42be1e1b8b44ff7c76815bbd
#
_entry.id   6410988f42be1e1b8b44ff7c76815bbd
#
_cell.length_a   1.000
_cell.length_b   1.000
_cell.length_c   1.000
_cell.angle_alpha   90.00
_cell.angle_beta   90.00
_cell.angle_gamma   90.00
#
_symmetry.space_group_name_H-M   'P 1'
#
loop_
_entity.id
_entity.type
_entity.pdbx_description
1 polymer ?
#
loop_
_entity_poly.entity_id
_entity_poly.type
_entity_poly.pdbx_seq_one_letter_code
_entity_poly.pdbx_strand_id
1 'polypeptide(L)'
;MEDKQQQTKVMLYIIGIVITGIVLGSWYGTQQVGADCHYAEYLGGLHIGSFAIYQPFGMVVWRKSAEIMAQIPPGVMKSHFFDLHFGGLIGGIIGYLINKKYQQRTSHGTAAWATEADIKKAKLNAEANGVVCGRNPYNHQIMLHDGPEHILLLAPTRSGKGVGIITPTGIIWKHSIFFFDPKAELWNMTSGWRKKHHKQKVMKFEPLCKDGSGARWNPFAEINFQSTDEMDDVTTIAEMMCKTGEKSGGDPFWENSAVALVKGVIMHLLYKHYQEGKDLPNPSDVMSFLSSPDMDTDHLFANMKIYPHISPKEFLEVEEWENVLDEDGKPQFDEEHKLVRKLKKKYHNPLKEIYGEYIPDLKPYKKALGLQPDTDEWFKVKTLEDLRLAILDYEKGCKPEDKLNWEAPDLSGYKDKSEIDTGISMADAKSPWYHLLVHPKVAESASNMYNGAKETRASIMQTTQTGLDLYQNPLIKANTAVSDFTVRDLLDPKQTVSLYLVLQPNDVEKLRPLTRLFISTMMSKLVRDMDFGEGGGTTNVVKQRLLLMLDEFPQLRKMEQIENQLAICAGYGVKICIVAQNIGQLNQLYTKENGIAANCHVQIYFTPADNDSARMLSDKLGDATITTNSVSSSGKLFEKNTSVSENARKLMTPDEASRMDEEKELVFVTGKRPIFADKIRFYKEPYFVKRVSVKAPPFSDTCTEVKDYDQLFAIHEPERRSQEEKRRKVELARKKAEMAQQQAAEVQENSSQQEEKAKNKVPKAEAEIQETVQQEARAENEDLPDNAPVQPTEEEKKQEAEAFAKASVCVSSQAHGRPVKQEKEAEHGEEAGKAENTEADRPQESQGANNSRAEGAGQPAEPSEERARTESENTVAVSPDEEGDDDDDDFADDADWQSFQQSQKQVG
;
A
#
# COMPACT_ATOMS: atom_id res chain seq x y z
N MET A 1 7.80 -1.70 31.17
CA MET A 1 9.04 -1.14 31.78
C MET A 1 8.80 0.26 32.38
N GLU A 2 8.03 1.12 31.76
CA GLU A 2 7.73 2.49 32.26
C GLU A 2 6.95 2.50 33.58
N ASP A 3 6.01 1.59 33.80
CA ASP A 3 5.27 1.48 35.08
C ASP A 3 6.19 1.19 36.24
N LYS A 4 7.21 0.34 36.05
CA LYS A 4 8.23 0.10 37.08
C LYS A 4 9.08 1.33 37.34
N GLN A 5 9.42 2.12 36.31
CA GLN A 5 10.16 3.37 36.49
C GLN A 5 9.32 4.42 37.23
N GLN A 6 8.03 4.52 36.95
CA GLN A 6 7.14 5.45 37.61
C GLN A 6 6.89 5.05 39.08
N GLN A 7 6.69 3.77 39.34
CA GLN A 7 6.61 3.22 40.72
C GLN A 7 7.92 3.47 41.50
N THR A 8 9.07 3.29 40.84
CA THR A 8 10.39 3.57 41.47
C THR A 8 10.52 5.06 41.77
N LYS A 9 10.09 5.97 40.89
CA LYS A 9 10.11 7.44 41.17
C LYS A 9 9.19 7.77 42.34
N VAL A 10 7.96 7.26 42.37
CA VAL A 10 7.02 7.51 43.50
C VAL A 10 7.61 6.96 44.82
N MET A 11 8.23 5.79 44.81
CA MET A 11 8.91 5.22 45.96
C MET A 11 10.07 6.10 46.43
N LEU A 12 10.87 6.64 45.53
CA LEU A 12 11.95 7.58 45.84
C LEU A 12 11.43 8.88 46.47
N TYR A 13 10.31 9.42 45.95
CA TYR A 13 9.66 10.60 46.56
C TYR A 13 9.15 10.30 47.98
N ILE A 14 8.54 9.14 48.21
CA ILE A 14 8.06 8.72 49.54
C ILE A 14 9.24 8.62 50.52
N ILE A 15 10.31 7.97 50.12
CA ILE A 15 11.53 7.84 50.92
C ILE A 15 12.09 9.25 51.23
N GLY A 16 12.12 10.16 50.26
CA GLY A 16 12.53 11.54 50.47
C GLY A 16 11.68 12.28 51.51
N ILE A 17 10.35 12.12 51.44
CA ILE A 17 9.40 12.74 52.40
C ILE A 17 9.61 12.18 53.80
N VAL A 18 9.81 10.86 53.95
CA VAL A 18 10.07 10.24 55.25
C VAL A 18 11.39 10.73 55.85
N ILE A 19 12.45 10.76 55.03
CA ILE A 19 13.76 11.29 55.47
C ILE A 19 13.67 12.76 55.88
N THR A 20 12.97 13.59 55.10
CA THR A 20 12.75 15.00 55.43
C THR A 20 11.99 15.15 56.73
N GLY A 21 10.96 14.31 56.98
CA GLY A 21 10.21 14.30 58.23
C GLY A 21 11.07 13.95 59.43
N ILE A 22 11.97 12.95 59.30
CA ILE A 22 12.92 12.55 60.35
C ILE A 22 13.90 13.72 60.62
N VAL A 23 14.45 14.35 59.60
CA VAL A 23 15.39 15.49 59.75
C VAL A 23 14.71 16.66 60.42
N LEU A 24 13.50 17.04 60.02
CA LEU A 24 12.74 18.13 60.61
C LEU A 24 12.30 17.83 62.07
N GLY A 25 11.86 16.60 62.32
CA GLY A 25 11.52 16.17 63.69
C GLY A 25 12.72 16.16 64.62
N SER A 26 13.87 15.64 64.13
CA SER A 26 15.14 15.70 64.88
C SER A 26 15.61 17.12 65.13
N TRP A 27 15.50 17.99 64.15
CA TRP A 27 15.83 19.40 64.29
C TRP A 27 14.94 20.10 65.34
N TYR A 28 13.60 19.88 65.24
CA TYR A 28 12.64 20.43 66.20
C TYR A 28 12.96 19.96 67.62
N GLY A 29 13.11 18.68 67.85
CA GLY A 29 13.47 18.08 69.14
C GLY A 29 14.82 18.64 69.67
N THR A 30 15.81 18.82 68.78
CA THR A 30 17.09 19.45 69.17
C THR A 30 16.91 20.88 69.63
N GLN A 31 16.10 21.68 68.91
CA GLN A 31 15.79 23.06 69.29
C GLN A 31 15.05 23.13 70.63
N GLN A 32 14.12 22.20 70.91
CA GLN A 32 13.35 22.18 72.19
C GLN A 32 14.27 21.81 73.35
N VAL A 33 15.20 20.83 73.19
CA VAL A 33 16.24 20.56 74.25
C VAL A 33 17.09 21.77 74.49
N GLY A 34 17.49 22.48 73.39
CA GLY A 34 18.27 23.74 73.51
C GLY A 34 17.50 24.83 74.25
N ALA A 35 16.21 25.00 74.00
CA ALA A 35 15.32 25.93 74.64
C ALA A 35 15.11 25.62 76.12
N ASP A 36 14.91 24.37 76.49
CA ASP A 36 14.79 23.92 77.88
C ASP A 36 16.09 24.05 78.64
N CYS A 37 17.24 24.01 77.94
CA CYS A 37 18.55 24.31 78.51
C CYS A 37 18.95 25.81 78.43
N HIS A 38 17.94 26.71 78.15
CA HIS A 38 18.13 28.17 78.05
C HIS A 38 19.25 28.58 77.05
N TYR A 39 19.36 27.78 75.89
CA TYR A 39 20.36 28.00 74.85
C TYR A 39 21.84 28.09 75.40
N ALA A 40 22.15 27.26 76.34
CA ALA A 40 23.44 27.24 76.99
C ALA A 40 24.59 27.01 76.02
N GLU A 41 25.72 27.69 76.20
CA GLU A 41 26.89 27.67 75.30
C GLU A 41 27.53 26.28 75.21
N TYR A 42 27.44 25.42 76.23
CA TYR A 42 27.98 24.08 76.19
C TYR A 42 27.28 23.10 75.16
N LEU A 43 26.11 23.48 74.65
CA LEU A 43 25.44 22.73 73.64
C LEU A 43 25.97 23.02 72.22
N GLY A 44 26.83 24.06 72.09
CA GLY A 44 27.29 24.55 70.81
C GLY A 44 26.17 25.22 69.99
N GLY A 45 26.34 25.28 68.69
CA GLY A 45 25.34 25.89 67.80
C GLY A 45 25.65 27.36 67.48
N LEU A 46 24.83 27.94 66.61
CA LEU A 46 24.99 29.34 66.20
C LEU A 46 24.13 30.22 67.14
N HIS A 47 24.78 30.93 68.05
CA HIS A 47 24.13 31.84 68.95
C HIS A 47 23.83 33.22 68.29
N ILE A 48 22.55 33.65 68.40
CA ILE A 48 22.09 34.94 67.89
C ILE A 48 21.37 35.62 69.06
N GLY A 49 22.08 36.48 69.81
CA GLY A 49 21.54 37.08 71.03
C GLY A 49 21.22 36.05 72.11
N SER A 50 19.97 36.03 72.63
CA SER A 50 19.49 35.07 73.61
C SER A 50 18.97 33.75 73.07
N PHE A 51 19.13 33.47 71.73
CA PHE A 51 18.63 32.31 71.06
C PHE A 51 19.79 31.63 70.34
N ALA A 52 19.75 30.27 70.21
CA ALA A 52 20.76 29.55 69.50
C ALA A 52 20.06 28.60 68.48
N ILE A 53 20.64 28.46 67.27
CA ILE A 53 20.23 27.55 66.23
C ILE A 53 21.18 26.35 66.25
N TYR A 54 20.60 25.18 66.45
CA TYR A 54 21.33 23.91 66.46
C TYR A 54 21.18 23.13 65.14
N GLN A 55 22.19 22.31 64.87
CA GLN A 55 22.12 21.43 63.72
C GLN A 55 21.11 20.30 63.89
N PRO A 56 20.46 19.79 62.78
CA PRO A 56 19.68 18.58 62.87
C PRO A 56 20.45 17.45 63.50
N PHE A 57 19.79 16.64 64.31
CA PHE A 57 20.38 15.52 65.11
C PHE A 57 21.34 15.96 66.20
N GLY A 58 21.41 17.21 66.59
CA GLY A 58 22.27 17.72 67.71
C GLY A 58 22.04 16.98 69.00
N MET A 59 20.74 16.70 69.37
CA MET A 59 20.41 15.93 70.59
C MET A 59 20.95 14.48 70.53
N VAL A 60 21.10 13.85 69.36
CA VAL A 60 21.68 12.51 69.18
C VAL A 60 23.19 12.57 69.47
N VAL A 61 23.89 13.66 69.02
CA VAL A 61 25.27 13.88 69.28
C VAL A 61 25.49 14.16 70.74
N TRP A 62 24.70 15.07 71.33
CA TRP A 62 24.79 15.41 72.77
C TRP A 62 24.61 14.17 73.66
N ARG A 63 23.71 13.25 73.34
CA ARG A 63 23.50 12.01 74.08
C ARG A 63 24.73 11.10 74.11
N LYS A 64 25.62 11.16 73.12
CA LYS A 64 26.89 10.41 73.08
C LYS A 64 28.04 11.06 73.88
N SER A 65 27.92 12.34 74.19
CA SER A 65 28.94 13.05 75.01
C SER A 65 28.57 13.01 76.48
N ALA A 66 29.38 12.35 77.29
CA ALA A 66 29.18 12.26 78.75
C ALA A 66 29.29 13.64 79.43
N GLU A 67 30.13 14.53 78.93
CA GLU A 67 30.31 15.88 79.42
C GLU A 67 29.11 16.79 79.22
N ILE A 68 28.50 16.72 78.01
CA ILE A 68 27.28 17.50 77.74
C ILE A 68 26.11 16.92 78.51
N MET A 69 25.95 15.59 78.52
CA MET A 69 24.85 14.94 79.25
C MET A 69 24.86 15.17 80.76
N ALA A 70 26.04 15.38 81.37
CA ALA A 70 26.15 15.74 82.79
C ALA A 70 25.63 17.17 83.13
N GLN A 71 25.57 18.05 82.12
CA GLN A 71 25.13 19.43 82.23
C GLN A 71 23.63 19.66 81.82
N ILE A 72 23.03 18.73 81.11
CA ILE A 72 21.63 18.75 80.74
C ILE A 72 20.75 18.34 81.91
N PRO A 73 19.69 19.11 82.30
CA PRO A 73 18.78 18.75 83.41
C PRO A 73 18.19 17.34 83.24
N PRO A 74 18.04 16.61 84.32
CA PRO A 74 17.47 15.24 84.24
C PRO A 74 16.06 15.28 83.73
N GLY A 75 15.79 14.51 82.65
CA GLY A 75 14.45 14.38 82.00
C GLY A 75 14.31 15.13 80.74
N VAL A 76 14.99 16.26 80.49
CA VAL A 76 14.87 17.09 79.25
C VAL A 76 15.16 16.27 78.00
N MET A 77 16.22 15.52 77.97
CA MET A 77 16.55 14.69 76.79
C MET A 77 15.53 13.56 76.53
N LYS A 78 14.81 13.10 77.58
CA LYS A 78 13.78 12.08 77.49
C LYS A 78 12.48 12.67 76.97
N SER A 79 12.08 13.87 77.37
CA SER A 79 10.83 14.55 76.98
C SER A 79 10.78 14.81 75.47
N HIS A 80 11.91 15.17 74.85
CA HIS A 80 11.96 15.50 73.42
C HIS A 80 12.49 14.36 72.53
N PHE A 81 12.76 13.17 73.07
CA PHE A 81 13.16 12.02 72.25
C PHE A 81 12.06 11.53 71.33
N PHE A 82 10.79 11.73 71.64
CA PHE A 82 9.64 11.41 70.83
C PHE A 82 9.52 12.30 69.61
N ASP A 83 10.02 13.54 69.63
CA ASP A 83 9.92 14.48 68.51
C ASP A 83 10.62 13.95 67.24
N LEU A 84 11.75 13.25 67.44
CA LEU A 84 12.47 12.57 66.35
C LEU A 84 11.57 11.50 65.67
N HIS A 85 10.86 10.71 66.47
CA HIS A 85 10.01 9.64 65.95
C HIS A 85 8.72 10.18 65.36
N PHE A 86 8.17 11.28 65.96
CA PHE A 86 6.94 11.91 65.46
C PHE A 86 7.07 12.51 64.09
N GLY A 87 8.21 13.13 63.74
CA GLY A 87 8.52 13.61 62.40
C GLY A 87 8.57 12.48 61.37
N GLY A 88 9.19 11.34 61.70
CA GLY A 88 9.21 10.13 60.89
C GLY A 88 7.83 9.53 60.67
N LEU A 89 6.99 9.46 61.75
CA LEU A 89 5.62 8.96 61.68
C LEU A 89 4.75 9.83 60.75
N ILE A 90 4.81 11.17 60.86
CA ILE A 90 4.10 12.08 59.98
C ILE A 90 4.55 11.89 58.54
N GLY A 91 5.87 11.85 58.30
CA GLY A 91 6.40 11.60 56.94
C GLY A 91 5.93 10.27 56.36
N GLY A 92 5.90 9.21 57.22
CA GLY A 92 5.37 7.89 56.84
C GLY A 92 3.87 7.89 56.48
N ILE A 93 3.06 8.62 57.27
CA ILE A 93 1.61 8.75 57.02
C ILE A 93 1.39 9.50 55.69
N ILE A 94 2.10 10.64 55.49
CA ILE A 94 2.00 11.39 54.23
C ILE A 94 2.46 10.54 53.06
N GLY A 95 3.58 9.83 53.17
CA GLY A 95 4.06 8.89 52.16
C GLY A 95 3.07 7.77 51.84
N TYR A 96 2.43 7.20 52.88
CA TYR A 96 1.38 6.16 52.74
C TYR A 96 0.13 6.73 51.99
N LEU A 97 -0.31 7.95 52.34
CA LEU A 97 -1.45 8.59 51.65
C LEU A 97 -1.13 8.90 50.19
N ILE A 98 0.08 9.35 49.89
CA ILE A 98 0.56 9.56 48.53
C ILE A 98 0.60 8.23 47.76
N ASN A 99 1.19 7.20 48.32
CA ASN A 99 1.24 5.85 47.72
C ASN A 99 -0.17 5.30 47.43
N LYS A 100 -1.09 5.43 48.39
CA LYS A 100 -2.47 5.01 48.21
C LYS A 100 -3.17 5.77 47.06
N LYS A 101 -2.86 7.04 46.88
CA LYS A 101 -3.42 7.86 45.79
C LYS A 101 -2.86 7.46 44.41
N TYR A 102 -1.61 7.03 44.36
CA TYR A 102 -0.91 6.67 43.12
C TYR A 102 -0.95 5.17 42.79
N GLN A 103 -1.45 4.30 43.61
CA GLN A 103 -1.69 2.89 43.27
C GLN A 103 -2.87 2.83 42.27
N GLN A 104 -2.54 2.70 40.95
CA GLN A 104 -3.53 2.30 39.95
C GLN A 104 -3.89 0.84 40.20
N ARG A 105 -5.15 0.62 40.50
CA ARG A 105 -5.69 -0.72 40.68
C ARG A 105 -6.09 -1.26 39.32
N THR A 106 -5.55 -2.41 38.95
CA THR A 106 -5.67 -3.03 37.61
C THR A 106 -6.24 -4.44 37.65
N SER A 107 -6.95 -4.77 38.73
CA SER A 107 -7.48 -6.12 38.99
C SER A 107 -8.46 -6.60 37.91
N HIS A 108 -9.23 -5.70 37.29
CA HIS A 108 -10.26 -6.02 36.29
C HIS A 108 -9.98 -5.45 34.91
N GLY A 109 -8.93 -4.60 34.74
CA GLY A 109 -8.54 -4.04 33.45
C GLY A 109 -7.65 -2.83 33.60
N THR A 110 -6.89 -2.55 32.51
CA THR A 110 -5.90 -1.47 32.47
C THR A 110 -6.29 -0.35 31.48
N ALA A 111 -7.52 -0.40 30.94
CA ALA A 111 -7.99 0.60 29.98
C ALA A 111 -7.98 1.99 30.61
N ALA A 112 -7.39 2.94 29.91
CA ALA A 112 -7.29 4.34 30.33
C ALA A 112 -7.12 5.23 29.09
N TRP A 113 -7.59 6.46 29.19
CA TRP A 113 -7.36 7.48 28.18
C TRP A 113 -5.89 7.84 28.06
N ALA A 114 -5.47 8.20 26.85
CA ALA A 114 -4.11 8.67 26.61
C ALA A 114 -3.80 9.95 27.37
N THR A 115 -2.62 9.99 27.97
CA THR A 115 -2.07 11.22 28.57
C THR A 115 -1.34 12.04 27.51
N GLU A 116 -0.98 13.29 27.80
CA GLU A 116 -0.17 14.10 26.89
C GLU A 116 1.16 13.39 26.50
N ALA A 117 1.77 12.68 27.44
CA ALA A 117 2.97 11.90 27.17
C ALA A 117 2.71 10.72 26.21
N ASP A 118 1.53 10.09 26.29
CA ASP A 118 1.14 9.02 25.37
C ASP A 118 0.88 9.56 23.95
N ILE A 119 0.27 10.76 23.83
CA ILE A 119 0.04 11.44 22.53
C ILE A 119 1.38 11.79 21.87
N LYS A 120 2.35 12.31 22.61
CA LYS A 120 3.71 12.52 22.08
C LYS A 120 4.37 11.25 21.56
N LYS A 121 4.16 10.12 22.24
CA LYS A 121 4.68 8.80 21.82
C LYS A 121 3.93 8.22 20.63
N ALA A 122 2.72 8.67 20.36
CA ALA A 122 1.93 8.26 19.21
C ALA A 122 2.40 8.88 17.87
N LYS A 123 3.38 9.80 17.91
CA LYS A 123 3.93 10.49 16.73
C LYS A 123 2.85 11.22 15.89
N LEU A 124 1.86 11.83 16.57
CA LEU A 124 0.80 12.62 15.94
C LEU A 124 1.10 14.12 15.91
N ASN A 125 2.34 14.52 16.06
CA ASN A 125 2.80 15.91 16.09
C ASN A 125 3.77 16.21 14.95
N ALA A 126 3.44 15.75 13.73
CA ALA A 126 4.19 16.05 12.53
C ALA A 126 4.21 17.57 12.25
N GLU A 127 5.34 18.04 11.74
CA GLU A 127 5.52 19.45 11.41
C GLU A 127 4.92 19.72 10.02
N ALA A 128 3.84 20.51 9.95
CA ALA A 128 3.25 21.12 8.75
C ALA A 128 2.99 20.18 7.55
N ASN A 129 2.95 18.86 7.76
CA ASN A 129 2.58 17.87 6.75
C ASN A 129 1.99 16.61 7.42
N GLY A 130 0.96 16.04 6.84
CA GLY A 130 0.34 14.81 7.37
C GLY A 130 -1.18 14.81 7.23
N VAL A 131 -1.77 13.67 7.57
CA VAL A 131 -3.23 13.54 7.65
C VAL A 131 -3.70 14.02 9.01
N VAL A 132 -4.70 14.87 9.01
CA VAL A 132 -5.31 15.43 10.21
C VAL A 132 -6.01 14.33 11.01
N CYS A 133 -5.73 14.27 12.31
CA CYS A 133 -6.27 13.28 13.25
C CYS A 133 -6.92 13.97 14.47
N GLY A 134 -7.55 15.11 14.25
CA GLY A 134 -8.19 15.89 15.31
C GLY A 134 -7.25 16.82 16.07
N ARG A 135 -7.72 17.29 17.21
CA ARG A 135 -7.04 18.26 18.06
C ARG A 135 -6.68 17.63 19.41
N ASN A 136 -5.47 17.84 19.86
CA ASN A 136 -4.98 17.38 21.15
C ASN A 136 -5.79 18.01 22.31
N PRO A 137 -6.41 17.20 23.18
CA PRO A 137 -7.28 17.74 24.25
C PRO A 137 -6.53 18.50 25.35
N TYR A 138 -5.19 18.40 25.41
CA TYR A 138 -4.36 19.02 26.46
C TYR A 138 -3.74 20.35 26.07
N ASN A 139 -3.35 20.49 24.81
CA ASN A 139 -2.63 21.67 24.33
C ASN A 139 -3.29 22.30 23.08
N HIS A 140 -4.44 21.80 22.67
CA HIS A 140 -5.28 22.25 21.57
C HIS A 140 -4.59 22.30 20.19
N GLN A 141 -3.39 21.74 20.05
CA GLN A 141 -2.69 21.64 18.77
C GLN A 141 -3.36 20.61 17.86
N ILE A 142 -3.32 20.86 16.56
CA ILE A 142 -3.77 19.88 15.58
C ILE A 142 -2.82 18.69 15.55
N MET A 143 -3.36 17.48 15.63
CA MET A 143 -2.64 16.25 15.52
C MET A 143 -2.53 15.83 14.06
N LEU A 144 -1.31 15.60 13.58
CA LEU A 144 -1.00 15.18 12.22
C LEU A 144 -0.26 13.84 12.21
N HIS A 145 -0.70 12.92 11.37
CA HIS A 145 -0.02 11.65 11.15
C HIS A 145 0.70 11.64 9.80
N ASP A 146 2.02 11.75 9.82
CA ASP A 146 2.89 11.78 8.63
C ASP A 146 3.55 10.42 8.30
N GLY A 147 3.29 9.36 9.07
CA GLY A 147 3.79 8.01 8.78
C GLY A 147 3.21 7.43 7.49
N PRO A 148 3.81 6.36 6.95
CA PRO A 148 3.31 5.68 5.75
C PRO A 148 2.02 4.89 5.99
N GLU A 149 1.70 4.61 7.24
CA GLU A 149 0.61 3.73 7.64
C GLU A 149 -0.76 4.29 7.26
N HIS A 150 -1.69 3.39 6.95
CA HIS A 150 -3.05 3.71 6.51
C HIS A 150 -3.95 4.20 7.65
N ILE A 151 -5.01 4.91 7.26
CA ILE A 151 -5.97 5.52 8.18
C ILE A 151 -7.38 5.04 7.85
N LEU A 152 -8.16 4.70 8.88
CA LEU A 152 -9.59 4.44 8.80
C LEU A 152 -10.35 5.54 9.55
N LEU A 153 -11.28 6.19 8.87
CA LEU A 153 -12.21 7.16 9.45
C LEU A 153 -13.63 6.61 9.41
N LEU A 154 -14.23 6.36 10.57
CA LEU A 154 -15.64 5.99 10.69
C LEU A 154 -16.45 7.17 11.25
N ALA A 155 -17.25 7.77 10.38
CA ALA A 155 -17.96 9.01 10.68
C ALA A 155 -19.32 9.03 9.98
N PRO A 156 -20.44 9.03 10.73
CA PRO A 156 -21.79 9.11 10.17
C PRO A 156 -22.00 10.32 9.27
N THR A 157 -23.06 10.30 8.47
CA THR A 157 -23.45 11.45 7.66
C THR A 157 -23.68 12.68 8.54
N ARG A 158 -23.27 13.86 8.06
CA ARG A 158 -23.38 15.17 8.76
C ARG A 158 -22.61 15.26 10.09
N SER A 159 -21.76 14.28 10.42
CA SER A 159 -20.94 14.31 11.64
C SER A 159 -19.73 15.27 11.55
N GLY A 160 -19.46 15.82 10.36
CA GLY A 160 -18.37 16.76 10.13
C GLY A 160 -17.08 16.15 9.61
N LYS A 161 -17.09 14.93 9.01
CA LYS A 161 -15.89 14.27 8.45
C LYS A 161 -15.15 15.16 7.44
N GLY A 162 -15.86 15.75 6.48
CA GLY A 162 -15.29 16.65 5.48
C GLY A 162 -14.65 17.87 6.10
N VAL A 163 -15.36 18.53 7.03
CA VAL A 163 -14.90 19.79 7.66
C VAL A 163 -13.83 19.59 8.72
N GLY A 164 -13.74 18.39 9.35
CA GLY A 164 -12.80 18.12 10.44
C GLY A 164 -11.50 17.47 10.00
N ILE A 165 -11.56 16.58 9.03
CA ILE A 165 -10.43 15.72 8.64
C ILE A 165 -10.06 15.90 7.17
N ILE A 166 -11.01 15.73 6.23
CA ILE A 166 -10.71 15.60 4.81
C ILE A 166 -10.21 16.92 4.21
N THR A 167 -10.99 18.00 4.33
CA THR A 167 -10.61 19.32 3.81
C THR A 167 -9.36 19.88 4.48
N PRO A 168 -9.22 19.85 5.84
CA PRO A 168 -7.97 20.25 6.48
C PRO A 168 -6.76 19.45 6.00
N THR A 169 -6.90 18.13 5.82
CA THR A 169 -5.85 17.30 5.24
C THR A 169 -5.50 17.73 3.83
N GLY A 170 -6.50 18.01 2.99
CA GLY A 170 -6.30 18.50 1.63
C GLY A 170 -5.51 19.81 1.55
N ILE A 171 -5.64 20.68 2.56
CA ILE A 171 -4.89 21.93 2.67
C ILE A 171 -3.46 21.72 3.17
N ILE A 172 -3.23 20.78 4.11
CA ILE A 172 -1.93 20.61 4.79
C ILE A 172 -1.01 19.64 4.03
N TRP A 173 -1.56 18.59 3.42
CA TRP A 173 -0.77 17.54 2.77
C TRP A 173 -0.01 18.07 1.55
N LYS A 174 1.33 18.09 1.61
CA LYS A 174 2.20 18.71 0.59
C LYS A 174 2.57 17.78 -0.59
N HIS A 175 2.47 16.46 -0.41
CA HIS A 175 2.73 15.49 -1.47
C HIS A 175 1.55 15.30 -2.41
N SER A 176 1.70 14.41 -3.40
CA SER A 176 0.58 14.06 -4.30
C SER A 176 -0.61 13.50 -3.54
N ILE A 177 -1.81 13.77 -4.07
CA ILE A 177 -3.05 13.32 -3.47
C ILE A 177 -4.06 12.94 -4.54
N PHE A 178 -4.75 11.85 -4.32
CA PHE A 178 -5.92 11.45 -5.06
C PHE A 178 -7.15 11.58 -4.17
N PHE A 179 -8.15 12.31 -4.64
CA PHE A 179 -9.44 12.45 -3.98
C PHE A 179 -10.52 11.70 -4.76
N PHE A 180 -11.18 10.74 -4.12
CA PHE A 180 -12.48 10.28 -4.54
C PHE A 180 -13.52 11.27 -4.00
N ASP A 181 -14.06 12.13 -4.87
CA ASP A 181 -14.91 13.29 -4.52
C ASP A 181 -16.33 13.13 -5.11
N PRO A 182 -17.22 12.30 -4.47
CA PRO A 182 -18.55 12.05 -4.97
C PRO A 182 -19.53 13.22 -4.84
N LYS A 183 -19.06 14.42 -4.48
CA LYS A 183 -19.87 15.62 -4.27
C LYS A 183 -19.33 16.86 -4.94
N ALA A 184 -18.16 16.79 -5.57
CA ALA A 184 -17.44 17.93 -6.12
C ALA A 184 -17.08 19.04 -5.11
N GLU A 185 -17.15 18.75 -3.80
CA GLU A 185 -16.84 19.72 -2.76
C GLU A 185 -15.33 19.94 -2.58
N LEU A 186 -14.55 18.84 -2.66
CA LEU A 186 -13.11 18.86 -2.37
C LEU A 186 -12.32 19.60 -3.45
N TRP A 187 -12.73 19.48 -4.73
CA TRP A 187 -12.16 20.27 -5.81
C TRP A 187 -12.26 21.76 -5.53
N ASN A 188 -13.48 22.22 -5.19
CA ASN A 188 -13.73 23.64 -4.97
C ASN A 188 -13.01 24.19 -3.74
N MET A 189 -12.83 23.39 -2.68
CA MET A 189 -12.26 23.83 -1.41
C MET A 189 -10.75 23.74 -1.34
N THR A 190 -10.10 22.88 -2.13
CA THR A 190 -8.68 22.60 -1.91
C THR A 190 -7.80 22.83 -3.14
N SER A 191 -8.33 22.70 -4.38
CA SER A 191 -7.53 22.76 -5.60
C SER A 191 -6.83 24.10 -5.82
N GLY A 192 -7.53 25.22 -5.50
CA GLY A 192 -6.97 26.56 -5.66
C GLY A 192 -5.74 26.78 -4.78
N TRP A 193 -5.82 26.40 -3.50
CA TRP A 193 -4.67 26.47 -2.60
C TRP A 193 -3.53 25.59 -3.05
N ARG A 194 -3.81 24.32 -3.42
CA ARG A 194 -2.81 23.37 -3.86
C ARG A 194 -2.09 23.81 -5.13
N LYS A 195 -2.81 24.41 -6.07
CA LYS A 195 -2.20 24.97 -7.29
C LYS A 195 -1.31 26.17 -6.99
N LYS A 196 -1.84 27.16 -6.27
CA LYS A 196 -1.16 28.45 -6.05
C LYS A 196 0.01 28.34 -5.10
N HIS A 197 -0.15 27.64 -3.95
CA HIS A 197 0.84 27.65 -2.87
C HIS A 197 1.68 26.38 -2.81
N HIS A 198 1.08 25.20 -3.03
CA HIS A 198 1.88 23.98 -3.12
C HIS A 198 2.51 23.78 -4.51
N LYS A 199 2.22 24.68 -5.47
CA LYS A 199 2.75 24.66 -6.86
C LYS A 199 2.54 23.30 -7.54
N GLN A 200 1.39 22.64 -7.24
CA GLN A 200 1.07 21.33 -7.77
C GLN A 200 0.28 21.44 -9.07
N LYS A 201 0.41 20.45 -9.94
CA LYS A 201 -0.56 20.26 -11.02
C LYS A 201 -1.87 19.75 -10.42
N VAL A 202 -2.95 20.45 -10.72
CA VAL A 202 -4.27 20.09 -10.22
C VAL A 202 -5.17 19.67 -11.36
N MET A 203 -5.71 18.47 -11.26
CA MET A 203 -6.52 17.85 -12.32
C MET A 203 -7.83 17.34 -11.75
N LYS A 204 -8.90 17.55 -12.51
CA LYS A 204 -10.23 17.07 -12.21
C LYS A 204 -10.64 16.07 -13.31
N PHE A 205 -10.65 14.78 -13.01
CA PHE A 205 -11.26 13.79 -13.89
C PHE A 205 -12.74 13.68 -13.56
N GLU A 206 -13.56 14.19 -14.46
CA GLU A 206 -15.02 14.15 -14.38
C GLU A 206 -15.55 13.45 -15.65
N PRO A 207 -15.92 12.15 -15.60
CA PRO A 207 -16.26 11.38 -16.79
C PRO A 207 -17.43 11.91 -17.59
N LEU A 208 -18.33 12.68 -16.98
CA LEU A 208 -19.48 13.35 -17.64
C LEU A 208 -19.26 14.85 -17.83
N CYS A 209 -18.02 15.33 -17.79
CA CYS A 209 -17.68 16.73 -18.06
C CYS A 209 -18.19 17.15 -19.45
N LYS A 210 -18.90 18.29 -19.50
CA LYS A 210 -19.53 18.83 -20.72
C LYS A 210 -18.79 19.99 -21.34
N ASP A 211 -18.05 20.73 -20.55
CA ASP A 211 -17.44 22.02 -20.92
C ASP A 211 -15.94 21.90 -21.22
N GLY A 212 -15.38 20.70 -21.17
CA GLY A 212 -13.95 20.46 -21.40
C GLY A 212 -13.04 21.00 -20.30
N SER A 213 -13.56 21.38 -19.15
CA SER A 213 -12.77 21.85 -18.00
C SER A 213 -12.04 20.73 -17.26
N GLY A 214 -12.48 19.47 -17.44
CA GLY A 214 -11.89 18.28 -16.85
C GLY A 214 -10.70 17.75 -17.61
N ALA A 215 -9.79 17.07 -16.92
CA ALA A 215 -8.77 16.23 -17.53
C ALA A 215 -9.39 14.92 -18.02
N ARG A 216 -8.89 14.39 -19.13
CA ARG A 216 -9.35 13.17 -19.77
C ARG A 216 -8.43 12.01 -19.39
N TRP A 217 -8.97 10.80 -19.37
CA TRP A 217 -8.18 9.60 -19.08
C TRP A 217 -8.66 8.40 -19.90
N ASN A 218 -7.77 7.89 -20.76
CA ASN A 218 -7.96 6.66 -21.50
C ASN A 218 -7.28 5.50 -20.76
N PRO A 219 -8.00 4.48 -20.26
CA PRO A 219 -7.40 3.35 -19.55
C PRO A 219 -6.38 2.58 -20.41
N PHE A 220 -6.47 2.62 -21.72
CA PHE A 220 -5.53 1.92 -22.60
C PHE A 220 -4.17 2.63 -22.70
N ALA A 221 -4.09 3.91 -22.33
CA ALA A 221 -2.83 4.61 -22.18
C ALA A 221 -1.97 4.07 -21.00
N GLU A 222 -2.57 3.32 -20.09
CA GLU A 222 -1.86 2.69 -18.98
C GLU A 222 -1.25 1.33 -19.35
N ILE A 223 -1.56 0.78 -20.55
CA ILE A 223 -1.04 -0.50 -21.01
C ILE A 223 0.42 -0.32 -21.43
N ASN A 224 1.30 -1.17 -20.90
CA ASN A 224 2.68 -1.28 -21.36
C ASN A 224 2.70 -2.02 -22.71
N PHE A 225 2.31 -1.30 -23.78
CA PHE A 225 2.14 -1.87 -25.11
C PHE A 225 3.46 -2.48 -25.63
N GLN A 226 3.37 -3.63 -26.29
CA GLN A 226 4.52 -4.38 -26.80
C GLN A 226 5.57 -4.76 -25.73
N SER A 227 5.14 -4.97 -24.49
CA SER A 227 5.99 -5.44 -23.39
C SER A 227 5.48 -6.76 -22.82
N THR A 228 6.30 -7.39 -21.99
CA THR A 228 5.91 -8.62 -21.26
C THR A 228 4.75 -8.42 -20.28
N ASP A 229 4.47 -7.17 -19.92
CA ASP A 229 3.40 -6.81 -18.99
C ASP A 229 2.07 -6.54 -19.68
N GLU A 230 2.08 -6.47 -21.03
CA GLU A 230 0.92 -6.15 -21.85
C GLU A 230 -0.31 -7.02 -21.51
N MET A 231 -0.09 -8.34 -21.40
CA MET A 231 -1.17 -9.27 -21.08
C MET A 231 -1.81 -9.04 -19.72
N ASP A 232 -1.01 -8.75 -18.71
CA ASP A 232 -1.48 -8.51 -17.35
C ASP A 232 -2.24 -7.19 -17.25
N ASP A 233 -1.73 -6.16 -17.93
CA ASP A 233 -2.38 -4.84 -18.00
C ASP A 233 -3.74 -4.93 -18.70
N VAL A 234 -3.78 -5.57 -19.87
CA VAL A 234 -5.02 -5.79 -20.62
C VAL A 234 -6.00 -6.66 -19.83
N THR A 235 -5.51 -7.70 -19.14
CA THR A 235 -6.36 -8.56 -18.31
C THR A 235 -7.00 -7.77 -17.17
N THR A 236 -6.21 -6.95 -16.46
CA THR A 236 -6.73 -6.10 -15.38
C THR A 236 -7.82 -5.16 -15.87
N ILE A 237 -7.61 -4.51 -17.01
CA ILE A 237 -8.59 -3.58 -17.60
C ILE A 237 -9.85 -4.35 -18.04
N ALA A 238 -9.72 -5.47 -18.75
CA ALA A 238 -10.83 -6.26 -19.22
C ALA A 238 -11.69 -6.81 -18.07
N GLU A 239 -11.05 -7.27 -16.99
CA GLU A 239 -11.76 -7.72 -15.78
C GLU A 239 -12.61 -6.62 -15.16
N MET A 240 -12.08 -5.41 -15.05
CA MET A 240 -12.82 -4.28 -14.46
C MET A 240 -13.90 -3.75 -15.38
N MET A 241 -13.77 -3.90 -16.69
CA MET A 241 -14.82 -3.53 -17.67
C MET A 241 -15.98 -4.53 -17.67
N CYS A 242 -15.72 -5.84 -17.45
CA CYS A 242 -16.74 -6.88 -17.53
C CYS A 242 -17.34 -7.27 -16.17
N LYS A 243 -16.55 -7.23 -15.08
CA LYS A 243 -16.99 -7.66 -13.75
C LYS A 243 -17.55 -6.49 -12.94
N THR A 244 -18.84 -6.45 -12.71
CA THR A 244 -19.52 -5.35 -12.00
C THR A 244 -19.17 -5.30 -10.50
N GLY A 245 -18.57 -6.37 -9.94
CA GLY A 245 -18.24 -6.49 -8.52
C GLY A 245 -19.46 -6.74 -7.62
N GLU A 246 -20.63 -6.87 -8.18
CA GLU A 246 -21.82 -7.35 -7.48
C GLU A 246 -21.83 -8.88 -7.58
N LYS A 247 -22.25 -9.56 -6.52
CA LYS A 247 -22.51 -10.99 -6.60
C LYS A 247 -23.73 -11.17 -7.50
N SER A 248 -23.51 -11.22 -8.82
CA SER A 248 -24.53 -11.75 -9.71
C SER A 248 -24.70 -13.23 -9.32
N GLY A 249 -25.91 -13.65 -8.97
CA GLY A 249 -26.19 -15.06 -8.68
C GLY A 249 -26.06 -15.96 -9.92
N GLY A 250 -25.39 -15.47 -10.97
CA GLY A 250 -25.12 -16.16 -12.22
C GLY A 250 -23.84 -17.00 -12.17
N ASP A 251 -23.70 -17.90 -13.13
CA ASP A 251 -22.51 -18.73 -13.31
C ASP A 251 -21.32 -17.84 -13.70
N PRO A 252 -20.19 -17.88 -12.95
CA PRO A 252 -18.96 -17.16 -13.26
C PRO A 252 -18.41 -17.41 -14.67
N PHE A 253 -18.84 -18.48 -15.31
CA PHE A 253 -18.46 -18.83 -16.68
C PHE A 253 -18.73 -17.69 -17.67
N TRP A 254 -19.87 -17.03 -17.57
CA TRP A 254 -20.28 -15.97 -18.52
C TRP A 254 -19.41 -14.72 -18.36
N GLU A 255 -19.17 -14.29 -17.14
CA GLU A 255 -18.29 -13.14 -16.86
C GLU A 255 -16.84 -13.42 -17.31
N ASN A 256 -16.30 -14.59 -16.97
CA ASN A 256 -14.94 -14.96 -17.36
C ASN A 256 -14.79 -15.08 -18.89
N SER A 257 -15.81 -15.59 -19.57
CA SER A 257 -15.83 -15.68 -21.04
C SER A 257 -15.90 -14.29 -21.69
N ALA A 258 -16.67 -13.36 -21.10
CA ALA A 258 -16.73 -11.96 -21.54
C ALA A 258 -15.37 -11.28 -21.34
N VAL A 259 -14.69 -11.49 -20.21
CA VAL A 259 -13.33 -10.99 -19.96
C VAL A 259 -12.35 -11.51 -21.02
N ALA A 260 -12.39 -12.81 -21.33
CA ALA A 260 -11.51 -13.41 -22.34
C ALA A 260 -11.74 -12.80 -23.73
N LEU A 261 -13.00 -12.53 -24.07
CA LEU A 261 -13.36 -11.85 -25.33
C LEU A 261 -12.85 -10.41 -25.35
N VAL A 262 -13.18 -9.61 -24.33
CA VAL A 262 -12.77 -8.19 -24.26
C VAL A 262 -11.27 -8.05 -24.30
N LYS A 263 -10.53 -8.91 -23.59
CA LYS A 263 -9.08 -8.98 -23.66
C LYS A 263 -8.55 -9.17 -25.07
N GLY A 264 -9.10 -10.13 -25.81
CA GLY A 264 -8.72 -10.38 -27.20
C GLY A 264 -9.03 -9.17 -28.10
N VAL A 265 -10.18 -8.51 -27.89
CA VAL A 265 -10.58 -7.34 -28.67
C VAL A 265 -9.71 -6.12 -28.37
N ILE A 266 -9.40 -5.85 -27.10
CA ILE A 266 -8.49 -4.75 -26.73
C ILE A 266 -7.15 -4.94 -27.43
N MET A 267 -6.54 -6.12 -27.32
CA MET A 267 -5.26 -6.42 -27.97
C MET A 267 -5.36 -6.29 -29.49
N HIS A 268 -6.43 -6.80 -30.09
CA HIS A 268 -6.66 -6.64 -31.53
C HIS A 268 -6.68 -5.16 -31.95
N LEU A 269 -7.44 -4.33 -31.24
CA LEU A 269 -7.56 -2.90 -31.56
C LEU A 269 -6.25 -2.15 -31.32
N LEU A 270 -5.51 -2.47 -30.25
CA LEU A 270 -4.20 -1.84 -29.98
C LEU A 270 -3.24 -2.05 -31.14
N TYR A 271 -3.03 -3.30 -31.55
CA TYR A 271 -2.13 -3.61 -32.66
C TYR A 271 -2.66 -3.12 -34.01
N LYS A 272 -3.97 -3.20 -34.23
CA LYS A 272 -4.61 -2.72 -35.46
C LYS A 272 -4.41 -1.22 -35.64
N HIS A 273 -4.73 -0.43 -34.61
CA HIS A 273 -4.56 1.02 -34.66
C HIS A 273 -3.09 1.40 -34.83
N TYR A 274 -2.19 0.70 -34.15
CA TYR A 274 -0.74 0.90 -34.32
C TYR A 274 -0.28 0.66 -35.75
N GLN A 275 -0.70 -0.46 -36.38
CA GLN A 275 -0.34 -0.77 -37.78
C GLN A 275 -0.95 0.22 -38.77
N GLU A 276 -2.14 0.72 -38.49
CA GLU A 276 -2.87 1.66 -39.33
C GLU A 276 -2.47 3.13 -39.08
N GLY A 277 -1.59 3.41 -38.10
CA GLY A 277 -1.17 4.76 -37.69
C GLY A 277 -2.34 5.60 -37.18
N LYS A 278 -3.32 4.97 -36.53
CA LYS A 278 -4.47 5.63 -35.89
C LYS A 278 -4.15 6.00 -34.44
N ASP A 279 -4.97 6.90 -33.91
CA ASP A 279 -4.92 7.24 -32.48
C ASP A 279 -5.15 6.00 -31.59
N LEU A 280 -4.68 6.08 -30.32
CA LEU A 280 -4.87 5.03 -29.33
C LEU A 280 -6.36 4.68 -29.21
N PRO A 281 -6.75 3.39 -29.34
CA PRO A 281 -8.14 3.01 -29.14
C PRO A 281 -8.58 3.28 -27.70
N ASN A 282 -9.89 3.35 -27.50
CA ASN A 282 -10.49 3.60 -26.19
C ASN A 282 -11.61 2.58 -25.89
N PRO A 283 -12.16 2.51 -24.69
CA PRO A 283 -13.20 1.55 -24.35
C PRO A 283 -14.46 1.60 -25.25
N SER A 284 -14.79 2.78 -25.80
CA SER A 284 -15.92 2.91 -26.74
C SER A 284 -15.63 2.25 -28.10
N ASP A 285 -14.36 2.19 -28.50
CA ASP A 285 -13.96 1.52 -29.73
C ASP A 285 -14.12 0.00 -29.61
N VAL A 286 -13.87 -0.57 -28.42
CA VAL A 286 -14.17 -1.99 -28.11
C VAL A 286 -15.65 -2.29 -28.31
N MET A 287 -16.51 -1.44 -27.75
CA MET A 287 -17.95 -1.58 -27.91
C MET A 287 -18.39 -1.41 -29.37
N SER A 288 -17.86 -0.40 -30.05
CA SER A 288 -18.15 -0.15 -31.48
C SER A 288 -17.73 -1.32 -32.36
N PHE A 289 -16.57 -1.92 -32.07
CA PHE A 289 -16.07 -3.11 -32.79
C PHE A 289 -17.01 -4.31 -32.62
N LEU A 290 -17.42 -4.60 -31.38
CA LEU A 290 -18.31 -5.73 -31.08
C LEU A 290 -19.77 -5.52 -31.54
N SER A 291 -20.18 -4.29 -31.79
CA SER A 291 -21.52 -3.91 -32.23
C SER A 291 -21.55 -3.40 -33.67
N SER A 292 -20.51 -3.69 -34.46
CA SER A 292 -20.40 -3.23 -35.85
C SER A 292 -21.63 -3.68 -36.66
N PRO A 293 -22.35 -2.74 -37.28
CA PRO A 293 -23.51 -3.09 -38.15
C PRO A 293 -23.08 -3.68 -39.48
N ASP A 294 -21.82 -3.49 -39.87
CA ASP A 294 -21.31 -3.82 -41.20
C ASP A 294 -20.79 -5.27 -41.28
N MET A 295 -20.60 -5.94 -40.13
CA MET A 295 -20.09 -7.31 -40.06
C MET A 295 -20.96 -8.16 -39.17
N ASP A 296 -21.29 -9.38 -39.64
CA ASP A 296 -21.84 -10.38 -38.74
C ASP A 296 -20.76 -10.95 -37.80
N THR A 297 -21.19 -11.62 -36.76
CA THR A 297 -20.33 -12.15 -35.73
C THR A 297 -19.31 -13.17 -36.27
N ASP A 298 -19.68 -13.98 -37.28
CA ASP A 298 -18.81 -15.00 -37.87
C ASP A 298 -17.68 -14.32 -38.65
N HIS A 299 -17.99 -13.30 -39.47
CA HIS A 299 -16.95 -12.50 -40.18
C HIS A 299 -16.09 -11.69 -39.25
N LEU A 300 -16.65 -11.11 -38.19
CA LEU A 300 -15.88 -10.33 -37.20
C LEU A 300 -14.75 -11.18 -36.61
N PHE A 301 -15.08 -12.37 -36.09
CA PHE A 301 -14.08 -13.22 -35.44
C PHE A 301 -13.16 -13.91 -36.46
N ALA A 302 -13.64 -14.21 -37.66
CA ALA A 302 -12.78 -14.71 -38.74
C ALA A 302 -11.72 -13.67 -39.10
N ASN A 303 -12.10 -12.40 -39.26
CA ASN A 303 -11.18 -11.30 -39.57
C ASN A 303 -10.18 -11.09 -38.42
N MET A 304 -10.65 -11.05 -37.19
CA MET A 304 -9.81 -10.90 -36.00
C MET A 304 -8.76 -12.03 -35.90
N LYS A 305 -9.14 -13.28 -36.26
CA LYS A 305 -8.26 -14.46 -36.22
C LYS A 305 -7.11 -14.39 -37.24
N ILE A 306 -7.29 -13.71 -38.38
CA ILE A 306 -6.31 -13.70 -39.46
C ILE A 306 -5.67 -12.33 -39.70
N TYR A 307 -6.07 -11.31 -38.95
CA TYR A 307 -5.54 -9.97 -39.07
C TYR A 307 -4.04 -9.95 -38.69
N PRO A 308 -3.14 -9.39 -39.51
CA PRO A 308 -1.72 -9.28 -39.17
C PRO A 308 -1.49 -8.16 -38.16
N HIS A 309 -1.18 -8.53 -36.93
CA HIS A 309 -0.95 -7.60 -35.82
C HIS A 309 0.44 -6.98 -35.84
N ILE A 310 1.41 -7.61 -36.56
CA ILE A 310 2.72 -7.04 -36.86
C ILE A 310 2.96 -6.99 -38.37
N SER A 311 3.72 -6.01 -38.78
CA SER A 311 4.07 -5.88 -40.21
C SER A 311 5.14 -6.92 -40.60
N PRO A 312 5.25 -7.27 -41.88
CA PRO A 312 6.36 -8.11 -42.38
C PRO A 312 7.74 -7.53 -42.04
N LYS A 313 7.90 -6.21 -41.97
CA LYS A 313 9.16 -5.56 -41.58
C LYS A 313 9.52 -5.79 -40.10
N GLU A 314 8.53 -5.74 -39.21
CA GLU A 314 8.71 -6.06 -37.78
C GLU A 314 9.02 -7.55 -37.61
N PHE A 315 8.30 -8.44 -38.28
CA PHE A 315 8.57 -9.88 -38.25
C PHE A 315 9.99 -10.23 -38.67
N LEU A 316 10.47 -9.60 -39.77
CA LEU A 316 11.81 -9.80 -40.31
C LEU A 316 12.90 -9.01 -39.59
N GLU A 317 12.54 -8.15 -38.64
CA GLU A 317 13.45 -7.24 -37.92
C GLU A 317 14.30 -6.41 -38.91
N VAL A 318 13.64 -5.81 -39.92
CA VAL A 318 14.29 -5.04 -40.99
C VAL A 318 14.95 -3.80 -40.44
N GLU A 319 16.14 -3.46 -40.97
CA GLU A 319 16.81 -2.18 -40.74
C GLU A 319 16.66 -1.30 -41.97
N GLU A 320 16.06 -0.14 -41.81
CA GLU A 320 15.97 0.87 -42.89
C GLU A 320 17.10 1.86 -42.76
N TRP A 321 17.83 2.03 -43.86
CA TRP A 321 18.98 2.92 -43.93
C TRP A 321 18.69 4.03 -44.94
N GLU A 322 19.12 5.26 -44.62
CA GLU A 322 19.06 6.40 -45.56
C GLU A 322 20.47 6.85 -45.92
N ASN A 323 20.62 7.31 -47.16
CA ASN A 323 21.89 7.86 -47.61
C ASN A 323 22.18 9.20 -46.93
N VAL A 324 23.36 9.36 -46.41
CA VAL A 324 23.84 10.66 -45.92
C VAL A 324 24.10 11.55 -47.12
N LEU A 325 23.50 12.74 -47.14
CA LEU A 325 23.66 13.71 -48.21
C LEU A 325 24.70 14.76 -47.81
N ASP A 326 25.47 15.24 -48.77
CA ASP A 326 26.37 16.37 -48.59
C ASP A 326 25.61 17.71 -48.58
N GLU A 327 26.32 18.82 -48.44
CA GLU A 327 25.75 20.18 -48.46
C GLU A 327 25.01 20.53 -49.75
N ASP A 328 25.34 19.84 -50.86
CA ASP A 328 24.69 20.00 -52.18
C ASP A 328 23.50 19.03 -52.37
N GLY A 329 23.16 18.22 -51.35
CA GLY A 329 22.09 17.24 -51.46
C GLY A 329 22.45 16.00 -52.26
N LYS A 330 23.72 15.70 -52.47
CA LYS A 330 24.20 14.47 -53.14
C LYS A 330 24.61 13.41 -52.12
N PRO A 331 24.51 12.10 -52.47
CA PRO A 331 24.96 11.03 -51.60
C PRO A 331 26.46 11.16 -51.27
N GLN A 332 26.78 11.04 -49.98
CA GLN A 332 28.16 11.03 -49.46
C GLN A 332 28.80 9.64 -49.66
N PHE A 333 30.10 9.62 -50.01
CA PHE A 333 30.90 8.41 -50.13
C PHE A 333 32.07 8.47 -49.14
N ASP A 334 32.43 7.34 -48.56
CA ASP A 334 33.60 7.19 -47.67
C ASP A 334 34.92 7.15 -48.49
N GLU A 335 36.03 7.01 -47.79
CA GLU A 335 37.39 6.93 -48.42
C GLU A 335 37.55 5.70 -49.33
N GLU A 336 36.72 4.66 -49.13
CA GLU A 336 36.70 3.44 -49.96
C GLU A 336 35.69 3.54 -51.13
N HIS A 337 35.11 4.71 -51.40
CA HIS A 337 34.07 4.95 -52.40
C HIS A 337 32.77 4.13 -52.13
N LYS A 338 32.50 3.77 -50.86
CA LYS A 338 31.23 3.17 -50.44
C LYS A 338 30.27 4.27 -50.01
N LEU A 339 28.99 4.06 -50.31
CA LEU A 339 27.91 4.98 -49.96
C LEU A 339 27.78 5.08 -48.43
N VAL A 340 27.92 6.31 -47.88
CA VAL A 340 27.72 6.53 -46.46
C VAL A 340 26.21 6.50 -46.16
N ARG A 341 25.79 5.54 -45.33
CA ARG A 341 24.38 5.35 -44.93
C ARG A 341 24.23 5.57 -43.45
N LYS A 342 23.14 6.19 -43.07
CA LYS A 342 22.72 6.37 -41.68
C LYS A 342 21.51 5.49 -41.40
N LEU A 343 21.50 4.77 -40.29
CA LEU A 343 20.35 3.99 -39.85
C LEU A 343 19.17 4.94 -39.63
N LYS A 344 18.08 4.77 -40.39
CA LYS A 344 16.86 5.58 -40.32
C LYS A 344 15.89 5.00 -39.29
N LYS A 345 15.62 3.69 -39.41
CA LYS A 345 14.68 3.00 -38.54
C LYS A 345 15.09 1.52 -38.42
N LYS A 346 15.02 1.00 -37.22
CA LYS A 346 15.19 -0.43 -36.94
C LYS A 346 13.85 -0.96 -36.42
N TYR A 347 13.34 -1.96 -37.10
CA TYR A 347 12.13 -2.65 -36.73
C TYR A 347 12.46 -3.78 -35.76
N HIS A 348 11.62 -3.96 -34.74
CA HIS A 348 11.72 -5.07 -33.79
C HIS A 348 10.47 -5.93 -33.88
N ASN A 349 10.60 -7.21 -33.58
CA ASN A 349 9.46 -8.11 -33.50
C ASN A 349 8.96 -8.21 -32.06
N PRO A 350 7.90 -7.49 -31.68
CA PRO A 350 7.40 -7.47 -30.31
C PRO A 350 6.84 -8.84 -29.87
N LEU A 351 6.24 -9.60 -30.79
CA LEU A 351 5.70 -10.91 -30.47
C LEU A 351 6.80 -11.92 -30.12
N LYS A 352 7.97 -11.79 -30.71
CA LYS A 352 9.14 -12.62 -30.40
C LYS A 352 9.68 -12.34 -29.01
N GLU A 353 9.68 -11.06 -28.59
CA GLU A 353 10.11 -10.67 -27.25
C GLU A 353 9.14 -11.18 -26.18
N ILE A 354 7.83 -11.12 -26.44
CA ILE A 354 6.77 -11.50 -25.51
C ILE A 354 6.51 -13.01 -25.49
N TYR A 355 6.51 -13.65 -26.67
CA TYR A 355 6.09 -15.05 -26.86
C TYR A 355 7.18 -15.91 -27.49
N GLY A 356 8.45 -15.71 -27.18
CA GLY A 356 9.63 -16.26 -27.84
C GLY A 356 9.56 -17.74 -28.25
N GLU A 357 8.83 -18.57 -27.54
CA GLU A 357 8.65 -20.00 -27.84
C GLU A 357 7.77 -20.26 -29.09
N TYR A 358 6.94 -19.31 -29.46
CA TYR A 358 5.97 -19.45 -30.56
C TYR A 358 6.46 -18.89 -31.89
N ILE A 359 7.57 -18.14 -31.89
CA ILE A 359 8.08 -17.47 -33.07
C ILE A 359 9.46 -18.02 -33.41
N PRO A 360 9.66 -18.52 -34.63
CA PRO A 360 10.94 -19.08 -35.02
C PRO A 360 12.03 -18.02 -35.02
N ASP A 361 13.21 -18.37 -34.50
CA ASP A 361 14.38 -17.51 -34.63
C ASP A 361 14.84 -17.47 -36.10
N LEU A 362 14.70 -16.33 -36.74
CA LEU A 362 15.08 -16.11 -38.15
C LEU A 362 16.59 -16.01 -38.36
N LYS A 363 17.41 -15.87 -37.33
CA LYS A 363 18.86 -15.72 -37.44
C LYS A 363 19.53 -16.93 -38.11
N PRO A 364 19.18 -18.22 -37.83
CA PRO A 364 19.71 -19.36 -38.53
C PRO A 364 19.40 -19.34 -40.02
N TYR A 365 18.17 -18.93 -40.39
CA TYR A 365 17.73 -18.82 -41.78
C TYR A 365 18.46 -17.71 -42.52
N LYS A 366 18.58 -16.54 -41.92
CA LYS A 366 19.33 -15.42 -42.49
C LYS A 366 20.79 -15.78 -42.72
N LYS A 367 21.42 -16.52 -41.78
CA LYS A 367 22.80 -17.03 -41.91
C LYS A 367 22.92 -18.08 -42.99
N ALA A 368 21.98 -19.02 -43.08
CA ALA A 368 21.97 -20.08 -44.13
C ALA A 368 21.79 -19.47 -45.54
N LEU A 369 20.99 -18.40 -45.65
CA LEU A 369 20.82 -17.64 -46.88
C LEU A 369 22.02 -16.74 -47.26
N GLY A 370 23.07 -16.69 -46.43
CA GLY A 370 24.26 -15.86 -46.66
C GLY A 370 24.00 -14.35 -46.46
N LEU A 371 22.83 -13.98 -45.87
CA LEU A 371 22.43 -12.61 -45.66
C LEU A 371 23.28 -12.03 -44.51
N GLN A 372 24.22 -11.19 -44.83
CA GLN A 372 25.01 -10.43 -43.87
C GLN A 372 24.38 -9.06 -43.69
N PRO A 373 24.42 -8.46 -42.43
CA PRO A 373 23.78 -7.18 -42.11
C PRO A 373 24.18 -6.02 -43.05
N ASP A 374 25.37 -6.08 -43.61
CA ASP A 374 25.99 -5.02 -44.44
C ASP A 374 25.92 -5.26 -45.92
N THR A 375 25.22 -6.27 -46.41
CA THR A 375 25.13 -6.63 -47.82
C THR A 375 23.89 -6.09 -48.50
N ASP A 376 23.97 -5.78 -49.78
CA ASP A 376 22.82 -5.36 -50.59
C ASP A 376 21.69 -6.38 -50.60
N GLU A 377 22.01 -7.64 -50.41
CA GLU A 377 21.05 -8.77 -50.37
C GLU A 377 20.18 -8.71 -49.13
N TRP A 378 20.72 -8.33 -47.93
CA TRP A 378 19.97 -8.09 -46.73
C TRP A 378 18.89 -7.03 -46.90
N PHE A 379 19.22 -5.95 -47.64
CA PHE A 379 18.31 -4.84 -47.91
C PHE A 379 17.20 -5.18 -48.94
N LYS A 380 17.34 -6.28 -49.69
CA LYS A 380 16.31 -6.75 -50.62
C LYS A 380 15.17 -7.51 -49.93
N VAL A 381 15.45 -8.20 -48.83
CA VAL A 381 14.44 -8.96 -48.08
C VAL A 381 13.65 -8.02 -47.17
N LYS A 382 12.54 -7.49 -47.67
CA LYS A 382 11.65 -6.56 -46.96
C LYS A 382 10.25 -7.11 -46.76
N THR A 383 9.88 -8.15 -47.50
CA THR A 383 8.56 -8.80 -47.47
C THR A 383 8.70 -10.26 -47.16
N LEU A 384 7.62 -10.91 -46.71
CA LEU A 384 7.57 -12.36 -46.48
C LEU A 384 7.74 -13.13 -47.79
N GLU A 385 7.30 -12.54 -48.93
CA GLU A 385 7.48 -13.14 -50.26
C GLU A 385 8.96 -13.11 -50.66
N ASP A 386 9.68 -12.01 -50.41
CA ASP A 386 11.12 -11.95 -50.67
C ASP A 386 11.86 -13.02 -49.87
N LEU A 387 11.50 -13.19 -48.59
CA LEU A 387 12.07 -14.25 -47.76
C LEU A 387 11.75 -15.67 -48.30
N ARG A 388 10.48 -15.89 -48.72
CA ARG A 388 10.04 -17.18 -49.31
C ARG A 388 10.82 -17.51 -50.56
N LEU A 389 10.98 -16.55 -51.45
CA LEU A 389 11.72 -16.70 -52.70
C LEU A 389 13.21 -16.97 -52.44
N ALA A 390 13.83 -16.25 -51.49
CA ALA A 390 15.22 -16.47 -51.11
C ALA A 390 15.44 -17.89 -50.51
N ILE A 391 14.53 -18.38 -49.68
CA ILE A 391 14.59 -19.74 -49.15
C ILE A 391 14.39 -20.78 -50.26
N LEU A 392 13.42 -20.60 -51.14
CA LEU A 392 13.20 -21.51 -52.25
C LEU A 392 14.42 -21.60 -53.21
N ASP A 393 15.10 -20.46 -53.42
CA ASP A 393 16.31 -20.41 -54.21
C ASP A 393 17.48 -21.14 -53.53
N TYR A 394 17.68 -20.93 -52.26
CA TYR A 394 18.63 -21.65 -51.42
C TYR A 394 18.39 -23.16 -51.43
N GLU A 395 17.13 -23.59 -51.24
CA GLU A 395 16.78 -25.00 -51.18
C GLU A 395 16.94 -25.78 -52.49
N LYS A 396 17.01 -25.09 -53.65
CA LYS A 396 17.31 -25.71 -54.97
C LYS A 396 18.68 -26.36 -54.98
N GLY A 397 19.61 -25.87 -54.17
CA GLY A 397 20.96 -26.42 -54.05
C GLY A 397 21.18 -27.36 -52.85
N CYS A 398 20.22 -27.55 -52.00
CA CYS A 398 20.35 -28.31 -50.73
C CYS A 398 19.94 -29.76 -50.86
N LYS A 399 20.60 -30.64 -50.09
CA LYS A 399 20.14 -32.01 -49.90
C LYS A 399 18.84 -32.04 -49.07
N PRO A 400 18.02 -33.10 -49.20
CA PRO A 400 16.75 -33.16 -48.45
C PRO A 400 16.88 -32.99 -46.92
N GLU A 401 17.99 -33.40 -46.35
CA GLU A 401 18.35 -33.32 -44.93
C GLU A 401 18.76 -31.92 -44.48
N ASP A 402 19.18 -31.04 -45.42
CA ASP A 402 19.63 -29.67 -45.14
C ASP A 402 18.55 -28.61 -45.45
N LYS A 403 17.37 -29.05 -45.91
CA LYS A 403 16.26 -28.14 -46.18
C LYS A 403 15.69 -27.55 -44.89
N LEU A 404 15.38 -26.27 -44.94
CA LEU A 404 14.69 -25.57 -43.86
C LEU A 404 13.25 -26.06 -43.81
N ASN A 405 13.00 -27.07 -42.99
CA ASN A 405 11.71 -27.75 -42.87
C ASN A 405 10.68 -26.78 -42.21
N TRP A 406 9.86 -26.17 -43.06
CA TRP A 406 8.88 -25.20 -42.64
C TRP A 406 7.48 -25.75 -42.97
N GLU A 407 6.72 -26.14 -41.94
CA GLU A 407 5.33 -26.57 -42.15
C GLU A 407 4.45 -25.35 -42.44
N ALA A 408 3.87 -25.31 -43.61
CA ALA A 408 2.89 -24.29 -43.96
C ALA A 408 1.60 -24.50 -43.16
N PRO A 409 1.06 -23.45 -42.49
CA PRO A 409 -0.20 -23.60 -41.79
C PRO A 409 -1.35 -23.84 -42.78
N ASP A 410 -2.30 -24.68 -42.39
CA ASP A 410 -3.52 -24.94 -43.18
C ASP A 410 -4.43 -23.70 -43.13
N LEU A 411 -4.42 -22.92 -44.21
CA LEU A 411 -5.31 -21.80 -44.46
C LEU A 411 -6.54 -22.19 -45.29
N SER A 412 -6.78 -23.48 -45.50
CA SER A 412 -7.85 -24.02 -46.36
C SER A 412 -9.25 -23.69 -45.87
N GLY A 413 -9.41 -23.36 -44.55
CA GLY A 413 -10.69 -22.95 -43.96
C GLY A 413 -11.20 -21.54 -44.34
N TYR A 414 -10.36 -20.73 -45.00
CA TYR A 414 -10.70 -19.35 -45.36
C TYR A 414 -11.07 -19.28 -46.85
N LYS A 415 -12.38 -19.26 -47.14
CA LYS A 415 -12.92 -19.35 -48.49
C LYS A 415 -12.63 -18.17 -49.40
N ASP A 416 -12.41 -16.97 -48.86
CA ASP A 416 -12.13 -15.79 -49.68
C ASP A 416 -11.25 -14.80 -48.94
N LYS A 417 -9.99 -14.67 -49.35
CA LYS A 417 -9.04 -13.70 -48.83
C LYS A 417 -9.22 -12.30 -49.39
N SER A 418 -10.06 -12.13 -50.41
CA SER A 418 -10.33 -10.85 -51.07
C SER A 418 -11.21 -9.91 -50.26
N GLU A 419 -11.90 -10.46 -49.21
CA GLU A 419 -12.77 -9.69 -48.34
C GLU A 419 -12.04 -9.16 -47.08
N ILE A 420 -10.76 -9.52 -46.86
CA ILE A 420 -9.99 -9.13 -45.71
C ILE A 420 -9.17 -7.90 -46.03
N ASP A 421 -9.56 -6.76 -45.50
CA ASP A 421 -8.76 -5.54 -45.54
C ASP A 421 -7.63 -5.64 -44.49
N THR A 422 -6.53 -6.28 -44.88
CA THR A 422 -5.38 -6.53 -44.02
C THR A 422 -4.26 -5.49 -44.18
N GLY A 423 -4.34 -4.62 -45.19
CA GLY A 423 -3.26 -3.69 -45.48
C GLY A 423 -1.95 -4.35 -45.96
N ILE A 424 -1.94 -5.71 -46.11
CA ILE A 424 -0.80 -6.48 -46.56
C ILE A 424 -0.93 -6.85 -48.05
N SER A 425 0.21 -6.89 -48.75
CA SER A 425 0.24 -7.31 -50.14
C SER A 425 -0.29 -8.73 -50.32
N MET A 426 -0.96 -8.98 -51.46
CA MET A 426 -1.41 -10.34 -51.81
C MET A 426 -0.29 -11.36 -51.90
N ALA A 427 0.95 -10.91 -52.18
CA ALA A 427 2.12 -11.79 -52.22
C ALA A 427 2.51 -12.24 -50.80
N ASP A 428 2.54 -11.31 -49.82
CA ASP A 428 2.82 -11.65 -48.43
C ASP A 428 1.69 -12.50 -47.81
N ALA A 429 0.41 -12.22 -48.14
CA ALA A 429 -0.73 -12.98 -47.64
C ALA A 429 -0.75 -14.43 -48.14
N LYS A 430 -0.10 -14.77 -49.23
CA LYS A 430 0.10 -16.15 -49.72
C LYS A 430 1.28 -16.85 -49.10
N SER A 431 2.10 -16.13 -48.33
CA SER A 431 3.24 -16.73 -47.64
C SER A 431 2.79 -17.71 -46.58
N PRO A 432 3.47 -18.91 -46.47
CA PRO A 432 3.18 -19.88 -45.43
C PRO A 432 3.41 -19.31 -44.01
N TRP A 433 4.11 -18.19 -43.90
CA TRP A 433 4.42 -17.56 -42.60
C TRP A 433 3.47 -16.43 -42.21
N TYR A 434 2.46 -16.16 -43.02
CA TYR A 434 1.50 -15.09 -42.75
C TYR A 434 0.82 -15.20 -41.38
N HIS A 435 0.52 -16.44 -40.94
CA HIS A 435 -0.07 -16.69 -39.61
C HIS A 435 0.80 -16.23 -38.45
N LEU A 436 2.13 -16.12 -38.63
CA LEU A 436 3.09 -15.65 -37.64
C LEU A 436 3.03 -14.13 -37.43
N LEU A 437 2.34 -13.41 -38.32
CA LEU A 437 2.08 -11.99 -38.13
C LEU A 437 0.90 -11.74 -37.20
N VAL A 438 0.11 -12.79 -36.92
CA VAL A 438 -1.09 -12.68 -36.08
C VAL A 438 -0.69 -12.83 -34.62
N HIS A 439 -1.18 -11.95 -33.77
CA HIS A 439 -0.96 -12.05 -32.33
C HIS A 439 -1.56 -13.33 -31.75
N PRO A 440 -0.79 -14.23 -31.10
CA PRO A 440 -1.27 -15.57 -30.75
C PRO A 440 -2.47 -15.56 -29.80
N LYS A 441 -2.53 -14.64 -28.84
CA LYS A 441 -3.65 -14.55 -27.89
C LYS A 441 -4.90 -13.95 -28.53
N VAL A 442 -4.75 -13.09 -29.52
CA VAL A 442 -5.88 -12.60 -30.32
C VAL A 442 -6.45 -13.74 -31.18
N ALA A 443 -5.58 -14.49 -31.85
CA ALA A 443 -5.98 -15.66 -32.63
C ALA A 443 -6.68 -16.72 -31.78
N GLU A 444 -6.20 -16.99 -30.57
CA GLU A 444 -6.81 -17.91 -29.61
C GLU A 444 -8.21 -17.43 -29.20
N SER A 445 -8.36 -16.16 -28.75
CA SER A 445 -9.62 -15.57 -28.35
C SER A 445 -10.66 -15.59 -29.48
N ALA A 446 -10.24 -15.17 -30.69
CA ALA A 446 -11.08 -15.17 -31.85
C ALA A 446 -11.50 -16.60 -32.30
N SER A 447 -10.58 -17.57 -32.20
CA SER A 447 -10.87 -18.97 -32.52
C SER A 447 -11.87 -19.58 -31.54
N ASN A 448 -11.76 -19.27 -30.25
CA ASN A 448 -12.71 -19.73 -29.23
C ASN A 448 -14.14 -19.22 -29.52
N MET A 449 -14.25 -17.96 -29.94
CA MET A 449 -15.53 -17.38 -30.32
C MET A 449 -16.03 -17.93 -31.66
N TYR A 450 -15.15 -18.03 -32.66
CA TYR A 450 -15.52 -18.52 -34.01
C TYR A 450 -16.01 -19.97 -33.99
N ASN A 451 -15.35 -20.86 -33.24
CA ASN A 451 -15.66 -22.28 -33.14
C ASN A 451 -16.77 -22.61 -32.12
N GLY A 452 -17.14 -21.63 -31.27
CA GLY A 452 -18.15 -21.82 -30.23
C GLY A 452 -19.56 -22.04 -30.79
N ALA A 453 -20.44 -22.73 -30.05
CA ALA A 453 -21.87 -22.88 -30.39
C ALA A 453 -22.54 -21.51 -30.49
N LYS A 454 -23.42 -21.31 -31.46
CA LYS A 454 -24.05 -20.01 -31.74
C LYS A 454 -24.78 -19.42 -30.54
N GLU A 455 -25.47 -20.23 -29.76
CA GLU A 455 -26.21 -19.82 -28.56
C GLU A 455 -25.25 -19.36 -27.46
N THR A 456 -24.14 -20.09 -27.25
CA THR A 456 -23.12 -19.74 -26.27
C THR A 456 -22.45 -18.42 -26.65
N ARG A 457 -22.09 -18.25 -27.93
CA ARG A 457 -21.51 -16.99 -28.44
C ARG A 457 -22.46 -15.81 -28.24
N ALA A 458 -23.73 -15.97 -28.59
CA ALA A 458 -24.73 -14.91 -28.43
C ALA A 458 -24.84 -14.48 -26.95
N SER A 459 -24.83 -15.43 -26.02
CA SER A 459 -24.88 -15.16 -24.59
C SER A 459 -23.62 -14.46 -24.09
N ILE A 460 -22.41 -14.87 -24.54
CA ILE A 460 -21.16 -14.21 -24.21
C ILE A 460 -21.16 -12.78 -24.76
N MET A 461 -21.58 -12.59 -26.02
CA MET A 461 -21.67 -11.26 -26.63
C MET A 461 -22.63 -10.35 -25.86
N GLN A 462 -23.81 -10.85 -25.47
CA GLN A 462 -24.76 -10.08 -24.68
C GLN A 462 -24.21 -9.70 -23.30
N THR A 463 -23.55 -10.63 -22.61
CA THR A 463 -22.88 -10.35 -21.31
C THR A 463 -21.81 -9.28 -21.49
N THR A 464 -21.01 -9.38 -22.54
CA THR A 464 -19.96 -8.41 -22.86
C THR A 464 -20.55 -7.03 -23.15
N GLN A 465 -21.55 -6.95 -24.01
CA GLN A 465 -22.20 -5.68 -24.36
C GLN A 465 -22.86 -5.02 -23.15
N THR A 466 -23.45 -5.80 -22.25
CA THR A 466 -24.03 -5.28 -20.99
C THR A 466 -22.92 -4.67 -20.10
N GLY A 467 -21.77 -5.29 -19.99
CA GLY A 467 -20.62 -4.74 -19.24
C GLY A 467 -20.04 -3.46 -19.87
N LEU A 468 -20.14 -3.33 -21.19
CA LEU A 468 -19.60 -2.21 -21.95
C LEU A 468 -20.61 -1.09 -22.26
N ASP A 469 -21.88 -1.22 -21.87
CA ASP A 469 -22.96 -0.27 -22.19
C ASP A 469 -22.64 1.17 -21.75
N LEU A 470 -21.97 1.32 -20.62
CA LEU A 470 -21.51 2.60 -20.09
C LEU A 470 -20.72 3.44 -21.13
N TYR A 471 -19.89 2.77 -21.94
CA TYR A 471 -18.99 3.40 -22.90
C TYR A 471 -19.67 3.84 -24.21
N GLN A 472 -20.97 3.57 -24.39
CA GLN A 472 -21.77 4.14 -25.47
C GLN A 472 -22.14 5.60 -25.24
N ASN A 473 -22.02 6.09 -23.99
CA ASN A 473 -22.32 7.47 -23.66
C ASN A 473 -21.33 8.42 -24.35
N PRO A 474 -21.80 9.41 -25.15
CA PRO A 474 -20.92 10.30 -25.90
C PRO A 474 -19.95 11.12 -25.02
N LEU A 475 -20.37 11.53 -23.81
CA LEU A 475 -19.51 12.27 -22.88
C LEU A 475 -18.41 11.38 -22.32
N ILE A 476 -18.74 10.15 -21.95
CA ILE A 476 -17.76 9.18 -21.46
C ILE A 476 -16.77 8.86 -22.58
N LYS A 477 -17.26 8.64 -23.81
CA LYS A 477 -16.41 8.45 -24.99
C LYS A 477 -15.42 9.61 -25.15
N ALA A 478 -15.89 10.86 -25.10
CA ALA A 478 -15.05 12.04 -25.27
C ALA A 478 -14.00 12.18 -24.15
N ASN A 479 -14.41 11.91 -22.88
CA ASN A 479 -13.52 12.07 -21.71
C ASN A 479 -12.63 10.84 -21.46
N THR A 480 -12.78 9.76 -22.25
CA THR A 480 -11.91 8.57 -22.21
C THR A 480 -11.19 8.34 -23.55
N ALA A 481 -11.26 9.26 -24.51
CA ALA A 481 -10.65 9.12 -25.83
C ALA A 481 -9.12 9.27 -25.79
N VAL A 482 -8.62 10.18 -24.96
CA VAL A 482 -7.19 10.48 -24.81
C VAL A 482 -6.83 10.59 -23.33
N SER A 483 -5.54 10.63 -23.02
CA SER A 483 -5.04 10.84 -21.67
C SER A 483 -4.30 12.17 -21.55
N ASP A 484 -4.76 13.03 -20.67
CA ASP A 484 -4.07 14.27 -20.27
C ASP A 484 -3.09 14.00 -19.09
N PHE A 485 -3.15 12.82 -18.52
CA PHE A 485 -2.26 12.30 -17.47
C PHE A 485 -2.23 10.78 -17.48
N THR A 486 -1.22 10.21 -16.83
CA THR A 486 -1.16 8.78 -16.49
C THR A 486 -1.17 8.60 -14.97
N VAL A 487 -1.50 7.40 -14.49
CA VAL A 487 -1.49 7.13 -13.04
C VAL A 487 -0.08 7.21 -12.45
N ARG A 488 0.98 7.03 -13.26
CA ARG A 488 2.38 7.16 -12.84
C ARG A 488 2.78 8.60 -12.50
N ASP A 489 2.14 9.59 -13.11
CA ASP A 489 2.35 11.01 -12.80
C ASP A 489 2.07 11.33 -11.32
N LEU A 490 1.21 10.52 -10.65
CA LEU A 490 0.89 10.69 -9.23
C LEU A 490 2.08 10.42 -8.29
N LEU A 491 3.08 9.67 -8.74
CA LEU A 491 4.30 9.37 -7.98
C LEU A 491 5.57 9.93 -8.65
N ASP A 492 5.44 10.81 -9.65
CA ASP A 492 6.59 11.45 -10.29
C ASP A 492 7.38 12.27 -9.24
N PRO A 493 8.68 11.97 -9.02
CA PRO A 493 9.51 12.69 -8.06
C PRO A 493 9.79 14.14 -8.45
N LYS A 494 9.54 14.52 -9.71
CA LYS A 494 9.79 15.87 -10.24
C LYS A 494 8.60 16.80 -10.06
N GLN A 495 7.39 16.26 -9.97
CA GLN A 495 6.17 17.05 -9.93
C GLN A 495 5.11 16.43 -9.01
N THR A 496 4.62 17.20 -8.06
CA THR A 496 3.48 16.79 -7.23
C THR A 496 2.17 17.03 -7.96
N VAL A 497 1.24 16.10 -7.80
CA VAL A 497 -0.04 16.08 -8.50
C VAL A 497 -1.21 15.97 -7.51
N SER A 498 -2.24 16.76 -7.73
CA SER A 498 -3.53 16.62 -7.05
C SER A 498 -4.59 16.20 -8.06
N LEU A 499 -5.04 14.98 -7.97
CA LEU A 499 -6.06 14.43 -8.85
C LEU A 499 -7.37 14.25 -8.10
N TYR A 500 -8.44 14.81 -8.67
CA TYR A 500 -9.79 14.72 -8.13
C TYR A 500 -10.66 13.92 -9.09
N LEU A 501 -11.12 12.76 -8.66
CA LEU A 501 -12.16 12.01 -9.36
C LEU A 501 -13.52 12.54 -8.89
N VAL A 502 -14.09 13.41 -9.71
CA VAL A 502 -15.32 14.13 -9.40
C VAL A 502 -16.52 13.43 -10.02
N LEU A 503 -17.48 13.10 -9.17
CA LEU A 503 -18.73 12.49 -9.59
C LEU A 503 -19.91 13.32 -9.08
N GLN A 504 -20.97 13.40 -9.87
CA GLN A 504 -22.21 13.96 -9.35
C GLN A 504 -22.95 12.90 -8.54
N PRO A 505 -23.64 13.25 -7.44
CA PRO A 505 -24.30 12.26 -6.56
C PRO A 505 -25.25 11.30 -7.28
N ASN A 506 -25.95 11.78 -8.32
CA ASN A 506 -26.88 10.97 -9.11
C ASN A 506 -26.19 10.02 -10.09
N ASP A 507 -24.93 10.26 -10.40
CA ASP A 507 -24.18 9.50 -11.41
C ASP A 507 -23.19 8.49 -10.79
N VAL A 508 -23.00 8.52 -9.47
CA VAL A 508 -22.06 7.65 -8.76
C VAL A 508 -22.30 6.17 -9.06
N GLU A 509 -23.55 5.74 -9.06
CA GLU A 509 -23.90 4.35 -9.34
C GLU A 509 -23.65 3.97 -10.79
N LYS A 510 -24.05 4.84 -11.72
CA LYS A 510 -23.83 4.66 -13.15
C LYS A 510 -22.35 4.62 -13.51
N LEU A 511 -21.53 5.50 -12.91
CA LEU A 511 -20.11 5.62 -13.20
C LEU A 511 -19.24 4.65 -12.36
N ARG A 512 -19.84 3.83 -11.51
CA ARG A 512 -19.11 2.89 -10.65
C ARG A 512 -18.16 1.96 -11.44
N PRO A 513 -18.52 1.36 -12.57
CA PRO A 513 -17.59 0.52 -13.33
C PRO A 513 -16.33 1.27 -13.75
N LEU A 514 -16.46 2.49 -14.29
CA LEU A 514 -15.34 3.32 -14.70
C LEU A 514 -14.49 3.78 -13.50
N THR A 515 -15.14 4.15 -12.39
CA THR A 515 -14.45 4.52 -11.14
C THR A 515 -13.62 3.36 -10.60
N ARG A 516 -14.19 2.14 -10.62
CA ARG A 516 -13.50 0.92 -10.18
C ARG A 516 -12.34 0.59 -11.11
N LEU A 517 -12.55 0.70 -12.42
CA LEU A 517 -11.50 0.53 -13.42
C LEU A 517 -10.34 1.50 -13.13
N PHE A 518 -10.64 2.80 -12.93
CA PHE A 518 -9.62 3.80 -12.63
C PHE A 518 -8.80 3.46 -11.38
N ILE A 519 -9.47 3.23 -10.25
CA ILE A 519 -8.81 2.94 -8.97
C ILE A 519 -8.03 1.61 -9.03
N SER A 520 -8.58 0.58 -9.68
CA SER A 520 -7.91 -0.71 -9.83
C SER A 520 -6.66 -0.62 -10.70
N THR A 521 -6.74 0.08 -11.83
CA THR A 521 -5.59 0.35 -12.70
C THR A 521 -4.51 1.14 -11.95
N MET A 522 -4.92 2.18 -11.21
CA MET A 522 -4.03 2.98 -10.38
C MET A 522 -3.29 2.10 -9.35
N MET A 523 -4.00 1.28 -8.60
CA MET A 523 -3.39 0.40 -7.61
C MET A 523 -2.46 -0.63 -8.26
N SER A 524 -2.87 -1.25 -9.37
CA SER A 524 -2.05 -2.22 -10.10
C SER A 524 -0.75 -1.62 -10.61
N LYS A 525 -0.78 -0.38 -11.13
CA LYS A 525 0.39 0.29 -11.71
C LYS A 525 1.35 0.86 -10.66
N LEU A 526 0.82 1.39 -9.55
CA LEU A 526 1.64 2.03 -8.52
C LEU A 526 2.29 1.04 -7.53
N VAL A 527 1.83 -0.22 -7.48
CA VAL A 527 2.31 -1.23 -6.51
C VAL A 527 3.08 -2.37 -7.24
N ARG A 528 3.68 -2.11 -8.40
CA ARG A 528 4.27 -3.17 -9.24
C ARG A 528 5.76 -3.38 -9.02
N ASP A 529 6.56 -2.34 -8.95
CA ASP A 529 8.02 -2.44 -8.97
C ASP A 529 8.67 -1.92 -7.68
N MET A 530 9.34 -2.79 -6.95
CA MET A 530 10.23 -2.42 -5.84
C MET A 530 11.69 -2.58 -6.25
N ASP A 531 12.46 -1.50 -6.16
CA ASP A 531 13.92 -1.58 -6.27
C ASP A 531 14.53 -1.93 -4.90
N PHE A 532 15.25 -3.04 -4.85
CA PHE A 532 16.03 -3.43 -3.67
C PHE A 532 17.49 -3.04 -3.86
N GLY A 533 18.05 -2.28 -2.92
CA GLY A 533 19.47 -1.90 -2.93
C GLY A 533 20.40 -3.03 -2.49
N GLU A 534 21.70 -2.82 -2.71
CA GLU A 534 22.75 -3.68 -2.19
C GLU A 534 22.66 -3.69 -0.64
N GLY A 535 22.20 -4.82 -0.07
CA GLY A 535 21.97 -4.98 1.37
C GLY A 535 20.54 -5.32 1.76
N GLY A 536 19.62 -5.53 0.79
CA GLY A 536 18.24 -6.03 1.03
C GLY A 536 17.27 -5.01 1.63
N GLY A 537 17.68 -3.75 1.78
CA GLY A 537 16.78 -2.64 2.10
C GLY A 537 16.18 -2.06 0.82
N THR A 538 14.91 -1.63 0.86
CA THR A 538 14.31 -0.86 -0.24
C THR A 538 15.13 0.40 -0.46
N THR A 539 15.72 0.56 -1.65
CA THR A 539 16.50 1.75 -2.04
C THR A 539 15.62 2.97 -2.26
N ASN A 540 14.33 2.75 -2.43
CA ASN A 540 13.38 3.82 -2.57
C ASN A 540 13.09 4.44 -1.20
N VAL A 541 13.94 5.38 -0.80
CA VAL A 541 13.44 6.53 -0.05
C VAL A 541 12.45 7.17 -1.00
N VAL A 542 11.18 6.83 -0.85
CA VAL A 542 10.10 7.34 -1.70
C VAL A 542 10.12 8.87 -1.56
N LYS A 543 10.74 9.53 -2.53
CA LYS A 543 10.89 11.00 -2.52
C LYS A 543 9.53 11.68 -2.61
N GLN A 544 8.59 11.03 -3.28
CA GLN A 544 7.23 11.50 -3.47
C GLN A 544 6.25 10.46 -2.92
N ARG A 545 5.31 10.91 -2.08
CA ARG A 545 4.25 10.06 -1.52
C ARG A 545 2.91 10.41 -2.14
N LEU A 546 2.03 9.44 -2.23
CA LEU A 546 0.66 9.60 -2.69
C LEU A 546 -0.31 9.27 -1.55
N LEU A 547 -1.22 10.20 -1.24
CA LEU A 547 -2.34 9.95 -0.35
C LEU A 547 -3.60 9.67 -1.18
N LEU A 548 -4.17 8.48 -1.04
CA LEU A 548 -5.51 8.17 -1.55
C LEU A 548 -6.54 8.53 -0.47
N MET A 549 -7.30 9.58 -0.69
CA MET A 549 -8.40 10.01 0.17
C MET A 549 -9.71 9.49 -0.43
N LEU A 550 -10.19 8.36 0.09
CA LEU A 550 -11.38 7.65 -0.42
C LEU A 550 -12.62 8.05 0.40
N ASP A 551 -13.19 9.26 0.13
CA ASP A 551 -14.43 9.68 0.80
C ASP A 551 -15.60 8.83 0.34
N GLU A 552 -16.27 8.20 1.29
CA GLU A 552 -17.38 7.26 1.07
C GLU A 552 -16.94 5.97 0.33
N PHE A 553 -15.83 5.36 0.77
CA PHE A 553 -15.29 4.11 0.21
C PHE A 553 -16.33 3.00 -0.05
N PRO A 554 -17.36 2.75 0.79
CA PRO A 554 -18.37 1.73 0.52
C PRO A 554 -19.17 1.93 -0.78
N GLN A 555 -19.22 3.14 -1.37
CA GLN A 555 -19.87 3.38 -2.66
C GLN A 555 -19.18 2.67 -3.82
N LEU A 556 -17.88 2.38 -3.68
CA LEU A 556 -17.12 1.61 -4.67
C LEU A 556 -17.48 0.12 -4.68
N ARG A 557 -18.32 -0.35 -3.72
CA ARG A 557 -18.59 -1.76 -3.48
C ARG A 557 -17.32 -2.54 -3.10
N LYS A 558 -17.33 -3.87 -3.24
CA LYS A 558 -16.18 -4.71 -2.93
C LYS A 558 -15.05 -4.49 -3.95
N MET A 559 -13.88 -4.04 -3.48
CA MET A 559 -12.66 -3.89 -4.26
C MET A 559 -11.57 -4.77 -3.66
N GLU A 560 -11.46 -5.99 -4.16
CA GLU A 560 -10.53 -7.01 -3.64
C GLU A 560 -9.07 -6.56 -3.77
N GLN A 561 -8.75 -5.79 -4.81
CA GLN A 561 -7.40 -5.25 -5.00
C GLN A 561 -6.99 -4.31 -3.88
N ILE A 562 -7.86 -3.40 -3.44
CA ILE A 562 -7.55 -2.50 -2.32
C ILE A 562 -7.37 -3.33 -1.04
N GLU A 563 -8.28 -4.28 -0.75
CA GLU A 563 -8.19 -5.14 0.43
C GLU A 563 -6.85 -5.90 0.49
N ASN A 564 -6.43 -6.49 -0.64
CA ASN A 564 -5.20 -7.26 -0.74
C ASN A 564 -3.94 -6.37 -0.69
N GLN A 565 -4.00 -5.18 -1.28
CA GLN A 565 -2.85 -4.30 -1.39
C GLN A 565 -2.64 -3.40 -0.17
N LEU A 566 -3.65 -3.22 0.70
CA LEU A 566 -3.51 -2.45 1.95
C LEU A 566 -2.32 -2.89 2.81
N ALA A 567 -1.97 -4.16 2.79
CA ALA A 567 -0.85 -4.67 3.58
C ALA A 567 0.53 -4.27 3.04
N ILE A 568 0.64 -3.94 1.74
CA ILE A 568 1.92 -3.78 1.05
C ILE A 568 2.14 -2.40 0.44
N CYS A 569 1.08 -1.69 0.02
CA CYS A 569 1.21 -0.46 -0.77
C CYS A 569 1.89 0.70 -0.03
N ALA A 570 1.91 0.67 1.31
CA ALA A 570 2.65 1.63 2.13
C ALA A 570 4.17 1.63 1.80
N GLY A 571 4.74 0.46 1.47
CA GLY A 571 6.13 0.31 1.04
C GLY A 571 6.45 0.98 -0.30
N TYR A 572 5.43 1.19 -1.14
CA TYR A 572 5.53 1.86 -2.44
C TYR A 572 5.23 3.37 -2.36
N GLY A 573 5.08 3.93 -1.15
CA GLY A 573 4.77 5.33 -0.94
C GLY A 573 3.30 5.70 -1.08
N VAL A 574 2.42 4.71 -1.19
CA VAL A 574 0.97 4.90 -1.27
C VAL A 574 0.35 4.77 0.11
N LYS A 575 -0.20 5.87 0.61
CA LYS A 575 -0.94 5.94 1.87
C LYS A 575 -2.44 6.03 1.57
N ILE A 576 -3.24 5.20 2.22
CA ILE A 576 -4.69 5.18 2.00
C ILE A 576 -5.41 5.69 3.25
N CYS A 577 -6.33 6.63 3.07
CA CYS A 577 -7.31 7.05 4.05
C CYS A 577 -8.69 6.57 3.61
N ILE A 578 -9.18 5.52 4.28
CA ILE A 578 -10.48 4.93 4.02
C ILE A 578 -11.52 5.62 4.89
N VAL A 579 -12.57 6.15 4.25
CA VAL A 579 -13.66 6.83 4.95
C VAL A 579 -14.96 6.06 4.73
N ALA A 580 -15.64 5.72 5.82
CA ALA A 580 -16.95 5.07 5.81
C ALA A 580 -17.86 5.66 6.88
N GLN A 581 -19.18 5.41 6.78
CA GLN A 581 -20.13 5.94 7.75
C GLN A 581 -20.17 5.11 9.02
N ASN A 582 -20.08 3.80 8.89
CA ASN A 582 -20.06 2.86 10.00
C ASN A 582 -19.35 1.55 9.62
N ILE A 583 -19.04 0.75 10.63
CA ILE A 583 -18.37 -0.55 10.42
C ILE A 583 -19.29 -1.57 9.73
N GLY A 584 -20.61 -1.44 9.88
CA GLY A 584 -21.59 -2.34 9.27
C GLY A 584 -21.51 -2.30 7.75
N GLN A 585 -21.33 -1.12 7.14
CA GLN A 585 -21.14 -0.99 5.68
C GLN A 585 -19.91 -1.76 5.18
N LEU A 586 -18.78 -1.70 5.91
CA LEU A 586 -17.59 -2.46 5.56
C LEU A 586 -17.82 -3.97 5.73
N ASN A 587 -18.45 -4.37 6.83
CA ASN A 587 -18.75 -5.78 7.11
C ASN A 587 -19.73 -6.42 6.12
N GLN A 588 -20.65 -5.65 5.56
CA GLN A 588 -21.57 -6.11 4.50
C GLN A 588 -20.83 -6.42 3.20
N LEU A 589 -19.85 -5.61 2.84
CA LEU A 589 -19.10 -5.75 1.60
C LEU A 589 -17.94 -6.75 1.69
N TYR A 590 -17.22 -6.75 2.83
CA TYR A 590 -15.96 -7.46 2.98
C TYR A 590 -16.01 -8.58 4.05
N THR A 591 -17.16 -8.88 4.62
CA THR A 591 -17.36 -9.78 5.77
C THR A 591 -16.81 -9.20 7.08
N LYS A 592 -17.16 -9.82 8.21
CA LYS A 592 -16.68 -9.38 9.56
C LYS A 592 -15.20 -9.62 9.79
N GLU A 593 -14.61 -10.53 9.02
CA GLU A 593 -13.23 -10.99 9.18
C GLU A 593 -12.28 -10.28 8.20
N ASN A 594 -12.73 -9.16 7.58
CA ASN A 594 -11.90 -8.41 6.63
C ASN A 594 -10.67 -7.78 7.29
N GLY A 595 -9.61 -7.67 6.50
CA GLY A 595 -8.35 -7.08 6.96
C GLY A 595 -8.31 -5.55 6.97
N ILE A 596 -9.35 -4.84 6.50
CA ILE A 596 -9.29 -3.38 6.29
C ILE A 596 -8.99 -2.63 7.58
N ALA A 597 -9.77 -2.88 8.64
CA ALA A 597 -9.56 -2.19 9.91
C ALA A 597 -8.24 -2.60 10.59
N ALA A 598 -7.80 -3.85 10.41
CA ALA A 598 -6.54 -4.37 10.97
C ALA A 598 -5.31 -3.74 10.30
N ASN A 599 -5.37 -3.47 9.00
CA ASN A 599 -4.29 -2.84 8.23
C ASN A 599 -4.21 -1.32 8.40
N CYS A 600 -5.25 -0.67 8.99
CA CYS A 600 -5.23 0.74 9.30
C CYS A 600 -4.65 0.99 10.71
N HIS A 601 -3.40 1.49 10.75
CA HIS A 601 -2.68 1.76 12.00
C HIS A 601 -3.33 2.86 12.84
N VAL A 602 -3.87 3.88 12.18
CA VAL A 602 -4.63 4.97 12.80
C VAL A 602 -6.11 4.80 12.47
N GLN A 603 -6.95 4.83 13.50
CA GLN A 603 -8.39 4.70 13.33
C GLN A 603 -9.08 5.84 14.08
N ILE A 604 -9.92 6.58 13.36
CA ILE A 604 -10.64 7.75 13.88
C ILE A 604 -12.13 7.42 13.89
N TYR A 605 -12.76 7.61 15.02
CA TYR A 605 -14.18 7.33 15.21
C TYR A 605 -14.91 8.58 15.68
N PHE A 606 -15.91 8.96 14.92
CA PHE A 606 -16.87 9.96 15.37
C PHE A 606 -18.02 9.30 16.12
N THR A 607 -18.88 10.09 16.73
CA THR A 607 -20.04 9.58 17.48
C THR A 607 -20.84 8.61 16.63
N PRO A 608 -20.92 7.32 16.99
CA PRO A 608 -21.62 6.32 16.19
C PRO A 608 -23.13 6.55 16.22
N ALA A 609 -23.79 6.38 15.08
CA ALA A 609 -25.24 6.47 14.94
C ALA A 609 -25.95 5.12 15.12
N ASP A 610 -25.21 4.02 15.07
CA ASP A 610 -25.74 2.64 15.16
C ASP A 610 -25.20 1.88 16.36
N ASN A 611 -25.99 0.94 16.88
CA ASN A 611 -25.65 0.18 18.07
C ASN A 611 -24.45 -0.75 17.90
N ASP A 612 -24.25 -1.30 16.70
CA ASP A 612 -23.16 -2.25 16.46
C ASP A 612 -21.80 -1.51 16.48
N SER A 613 -21.72 -0.34 15.86
CA SER A 613 -20.54 0.52 15.96
C SER A 613 -20.29 0.99 17.39
N ALA A 614 -21.34 1.33 18.16
CA ALA A 614 -21.21 1.75 19.55
C ALA A 614 -20.67 0.61 20.43
N ARG A 615 -21.18 -0.62 20.25
CA ARG A 615 -20.70 -1.82 20.96
C ARG A 615 -19.25 -2.13 20.60
N MET A 616 -18.94 -2.16 19.30
CA MET A 616 -17.58 -2.43 18.83
C MET A 616 -16.59 -1.41 19.40
N LEU A 617 -16.98 -0.13 19.46
CA LEU A 617 -16.14 0.92 20.00
C LEU A 617 -15.91 0.75 21.52
N SER A 618 -16.96 0.44 22.27
CA SER A 618 -16.89 0.12 23.70
C SER A 618 -16.00 -1.09 23.98
N ASP A 619 -16.11 -2.16 23.18
CA ASP A 619 -15.28 -3.35 23.32
C ASP A 619 -13.82 -3.06 22.98
N LYS A 620 -13.55 -2.25 21.98
CA LYS A 620 -12.20 -1.83 21.58
C LYS A 620 -11.52 -0.96 22.64
N LEU A 621 -12.27 -0.13 23.34
CA LEU A 621 -11.77 0.68 24.46
C LEU A 621 -11.39 -0.15 25.68
N GLY A 622 -12.03 -1.31 25.87
CA GLY A 622 -11.72 -2.26 26.92
C GLY A 622 -12.26 -1.89 28.30
N ASP A 623 -11.86 -2.68 29.30
CA ASP A 623 -12.33 -2.56 30.67
C ASP A 623 -11.33 -1.81 31.56
N ALA A 624 -11.83 -0.90 32.37
CA ALA A 624 -11.11 -0.20 33.43
C ALA A 624 -11.55 -0.73 34.80
N THR A 625 -10.64 -0.73 35.77
CA THR A 625 -10.96 -1.04 37.17
C THR A 625 -11.51 0.21 37.83
N ILE A 626 -12.74 0.15 38.32
CA ILE A 626 -13.35 1.20 39.12
C ILE A 626 -13.51 0.74 40.57
N THR A 627 -13.37 1.69 41.52
CA THR A 627 -13.61 1.48 42.94
C THR A 627 -15.02 1.95 43.30
N THR A 628 -15.82 1.06 43.77
CA THR A 628 -17.16 1.39 44.31
C THR A 628 -17.12 1.40 45.85
N ASN A 629 -17.44 2.54 46.42
CA ASN A 629 -17.52 2.68 47.87
C ASN A 629 -18.97 2.52 48.33
N SER A 630 -19.26 1.41 48.98
CA SER A 630 -20.55 1.23 49.64
C SER A 630 -20.46 1.67 51.11
N VAL A 631 -21.24 2.70 51.45
CA VAL A 631 -21.32 3.18 52.83
C VAL A 631 -22.61 2.67 53.44
N SER A 632 -22.53 1.73 54.37
CA SER A 632 -23.66 1.30 55.18
C SER A 632 -23.62 1.99 56.55
N SER A 633 -24.71 2.70 56.86
CA SER A 633 -24.89 3.30 58.18
C SER A 633 -25.74 2.38 59.05
N SER A 634 -25.14 1.77 60.08
CA SER A 634 -25.86 1.05 61.10
C SER A 634 -26.33 2.03 62.14
N GLY A 635 -27.49 2.58 62.09
CA GLY A 635 -28.17 3.51 63.02
C GLY A 635 -27.51 3.92 64.35
N LYS A 636 -26.27 3.63 64.63
CA LYS A 636 -25.47 4.06 65.75
C LYS A 636 -24.60 5.25 65.41
N LEU A 637 -24.61 6.31 66.26
CA LEU A 637 -23.79 7.49 66.13
C LEU A 637 -22.31 7.07 66.05
N PHE A 638 -21.63 7.40 64.92
CA PHE A 638 -20.23 7.17 64.62
C PHE A 638 -19.84 5.79 64.03
N GLU A 639 -20.71 4.85 63.68
CA GLU A 639 -20.37 3.63 62.94
C GLU A 639 -20.74 3.76 61.46
N LYS A 640 -19.79 4.17 60.62
CA LYS A 640 -19.86 4.08 59.14
C LYS A 640 -18.95 2.92 58.67
N ASN A 641 -19.56 1.85 58.25
CA ASN A 641 -18.81 0.78 57.59
C ASN A 641 -18.69 1.15 56.09
N THR A 642 -17.47 1.46 55.67
CA THR A 642 -17.14 1.71 54.27
C THR A 642 -16.57 0.44 53.70
N SER A 643 -17.30 -0.23 52.80
CA SER A 643 -16.78 -1.32 52.00
C SER A 643 -16.31 -0.79 50.63
N VAL A 644 -15.07 -1.09 50.30
CA VAL A 644 -14.47 -0.72 49.00
C VAL A 644 -14.41 -2.00 48.16
N SER A 645 -15.16 -2.05 47.07
CA SER A 645 -15.09 -3.13 46.09
C SER A 645 -14.53 -2.65 44.77
N GLU A 646 -13.75 -3.50 44.13
CA GLU A 646 -13.24 -3.23 42.77
C GLU A 646 -14.14 -3.96 41.78
N ASN A 647 -14.57 -3.24 40.75
CA ASN A 647 -15.45 -3.75 39.70
C ASN A 647 -14.89 -3.42 38.31
N ALA A 648 -15.14 -4.30 37.34
CA ALA A 648 -14.90 -4.00 35.92
C ALA A 648 -15.93 -3.00 35.41
N ARG A 649 -15.51 -1.99 34.69
CA ARG A 649 -16.39 -1.12 33.94
C ARG A 649 -15.72 -0.82 32.57
N LYS A 650 -16.49 -0.86 31.50
CA LYS A 650 -16.02 -0.39 30.20
C LYS A 650 -15.48 1.03 30.35
N LEU A 651 -14.33 1.35 29.73
CA LEU A 651 -13.77 2.71 29.72
C LEU A 651 -14.79 3.72 29.18
N MET A 652 -15.59 3.31 28.20
CA MET A 652 -16.78 3.97 27.70
C MET A 652 -17.82 2.90 27.37
N THR A 653 -19.02 3.00 27.92
CA THR A 653 -20.12 2.07 27.62
C THR A 653 -20.69 2.35 26.21
N PRO A 654 -21.39 1.41 25.57
CA PRO A 654 -22.03 1.63 24.27
C PRO A 654 -22.98 2.84 24.26
N ASP A 655 -23.68 3.03 25.35
CA ASP A 655 -24.60 4.14 25.54
C ASP A 655 -23.86 5.50 25.66
N GLU A 656 -22.72 5.53 26.36
CA GLU A 656 -21.86 6.72 26.43
C GLU A 656 -21.22 7.00 25.07
N ALA A 657 -20.84 5.97 24.31
CA ALA A 657 -20.30 6.13 22.96
C ALA A 657 -21.34 6.74 22.00
N SER A 658 -22.58 6.26 22.04
CA SER A 658 -23.68 6.80 21.21
C SER A 658 -24.07 8.24 21.56
N ARG A 659 -23.77 8.69 22.78
CA ARG A 659 -24.03 10.04 23.30
C ARG A 659 -22.77 10.87 23.45
N MET A 660 -21.68 10.46 22.81
CA MET A 660 -20.45 11.25 22.81
C MET A 660 -20.70 12.63 22.20
N ASP A 661 -20.15 13.67 22.82
CA ASP A 661 -20.26 15.05 22.38
C ASP A 661 -19.90 15.17 20.89
N GLU A 662 -20.67 15.96 20.14
CA GLU A 662 -20.47 16.19 18.71
C GLU A 662 -19.14 16.85 18.38
N GLU A 663 -18.53 17.58 19.33
CA GLU A 663 -17.20 18.22 19.17
C GLU A 663 -16.06 17.27 19.57
N LYS A 664 -16.35 16.01 19.98
CA LYS A 664 -15.35 15.03 20.37
C LYS A 664 -15.24 13.89 19.36
N GLU A 665 -14.05 13.30 19.32
CA GLU A 665 -13.74 12.11 18.49
C GLU A 665 -12.77 11.20 19.22
N LEU A 666 -12.72 9.96 18.81
CA LEU A 666 -11.80 8.95 19.35
C LEU A 666 -10.73 8.61 18.33
N VAL A 667 -9.47 8.74 18.71
CA VAL A 667 -8.33 8.41 17.86
C VAL A 667 -7.57 7.24 18.49
N PHE A 668 -7.48 6.15 17.73
CA PHE A 668 -6.71 4.96 18.10
C PHE A 668 -5.45 4.91 17.22
N VAL A 669 -4.32 4.72 17.86
CA VAL A 669 -3.05 4.41 17.21
C VAL A 669 -2.60 3.04 17.72
N THR A 670 -2.27 2.13 16.83
CA THR A 670 -1.93 0.74 17.17
C THR A 670 -0.83 0.71 18.25
N GLY A 671 -1.08 -0.05 19.33
CA GLY A 671 -0.16 -0.18 20.46
C GLY A 671 -0.09 1.03 21.39
N LYS A 672 -1.01 2.00 21.26
CA LYS A 672 -1.12 3.17 22.15
C LYS A 672 -2.47 3.21 22.86
N ARG A 673 -2.56 4.01 23.93
CA ARG A 673 -3.82 4.30 24.59
C ARG A 673 -4.74 5.13 23.69
N PRO A 674 -6.07 4.91 23.75
CA PRO A 674 -7.02 5.69 22.98
C PRO A 674 -7.01 7.16 23.39
N ILE A 675 -7.09 8.05 22.39
CA ILE A 675 -7.09 9.50 22.58
C ILE A 675 -8.53 10.00 22.46
N PHE A 676 -9.02 10.67 23.47
CA PHE A 676 -10.31 11.39 23.45
C PHE A 676 -10.07 12.81 22.99
N ALA A 677 -10.09 13.02 21.67
CA ALA A 677 -9.66 14.24 20.99
C ALA A 677 -10.83 15.20 20.74
N ASP A 678 -10.50 16.47 20.43
CA ASP A 678 -11.45 17.45 19.96
C ASP A 678 -11.50 17.47 18.42
N LYS A 679 -12.71 17.59 17.85
CA LYS A 679 -12.89 17.76 16.40
C LYS A 679 -12.43 19.12 15.93
N ILE A 680 -11.92 19.16 14.73
CA ILE A 680 -11.62 20.40 14.03
C ILE A 680 -12.86 20.84 13.24
N ARG A 681 -13.08 22.17 13.17
CA ARG A 681 -14.07 22.81 12.31
C ARG A 681 -13.33 23.87 11.49
N PHE A 682 -12.87 23.52 10.27
CA PHE A 682 -12.01 24.40 9.49
C PHE A 682 -12.59 25.82 9.32
N TYR A 683 -13.92 25.96 9.23
CA TYR A 683 -14.60 27.25 9.08
C TYR A 683 -14.58 28.13 10.34
N LYS A 684 -14.17 27.56 11.48
CA LYS A 684 -13.93 28.34 12.72
C LYS A 684 -12.46 28.76 12.85
N GLU A 685 -11.58 28.28 12.00
CA GLU A 685 -10.14 28.49 12.08
C GLU A 685 -9.68 29.43 10.95
N PRO A 686 -9.24 30.66 11.25
CA PRO A 686 -8.79 31.62 10.24
C PRO A 686 -7.72 31.07 9.31
N TYR A 687 -6.83 30.23 9.83
CA TYR A 687 -5.80 29.54 9.07
C TYR A 687 -6.37 28.75 7.88
N PHE A 688 -7.40 27.94 8.11
CA PHE A 688 -8.03 27.15 7.06
C PHE A 688 -8.98 27.97 6.19
N VAL A 689 -9.74 28.92 6.79
CA VAL A 689 -10.69 29.75 6.04
C VAL A 689 -9.97 30.53 4.94
N LYS A 690 -8.82 31.16 5.23
CA LYS A 690 -8.01 31.89 4.25
C LYS A 690 -7.57 30.97 3.09
N ARG A 691 -7.24 29.72 3.37
CA ARG A 691 -6.73 28.77 2.39
C ARG A 691 -7.83 28.15 1.54
N VAL A 692 -8.94 27.81 2.13
CA VAL A 692 -10.12 27.26 1.43
C VAL A 692 -10.79 28.32 0.54
N SER A 693 -10.64 29.63 0.84
CA SER A 693 -11.20 30.70 0.02
C SER A 693 -10.44 30.97 -1.28
N VAL A 694 -9.28 30.34 -1.48
CA VAL A 694 -8.55 30.44 -2.77
C VAL A 694 -9.36 29.71 -3.84
N LYS A 695 -9.81 30.44 -4.87
CA LYS A 695 -10.68 29.91 -5.92
C LYS A 695 -10.04 28.74 -6.66
N ALA A 696 -10.85 27.72 -6.93
CA ALA A 696 -10.46 26.62 -7.78
C ALA A 696 -10.14 27.10 -9.21
N PRO A 697 -9.14 26.51 -9.91
CA PRO A 697 -8.87 26.88 -11.28
C PRO A 697 -10.05 26.50 -12.20
N PRO A 698 -10.34 27.30 -13.25
CA PRO A 698 -11.46 27.02 -14.16
C PRO A 698 -11.22 25.77 -15.02
N PHE A 699 -9.95 25.44 -15.29
CA PHE A 699 -9.55 24.30 -16.10
C PHE A 699 -8.53 23.44 -15.36
N SER A 700 -8.58 22.15 -15.63
CA SER A 700 -7.59 21.18 -15.18
C SER A 700 -6.23 21.44 -15.83
N ASP A 701 -5.14 21.14 -15.13
CA ASP A 701 -3.83 21.03 -15.72
C ASP A 701 -3.70 19.70 -16.49
N THR A 702 -2.63 19.57 -17.28
CA THR A 702 -2.25 18.33 -17.96
C THR A 702 -0.84 17.94 -17.58
N CYS A 703 -0.58 16.66 -17.40
CA CYS A 703 0.76 16.12 -17.18
C CYS A 703 1.34 15.59 -18.47
N THR A 704 0.56 14.80 -19.18
CA THR A 704 0.93 14.21 -20.45
C THR A 704 -0.28 14.21 -21.38
N GLU A 705 -0.02 14.17 -22.67
CA GLU A 705 -1.04 14.02 -23.68
C GLU A 705 -0.60 12.88 -24.61
N VAL A 706 -1.33 11.78 -24.59
CA VAL A 706 -1.08 10.64 -25.47
C VAL A 706 -2.09 10.68 -26.61
N LYS A 707 -1.64 11.05 -27.82
CA LYS A 707 -2.50 11.20 -28.99
C LYS A 707 -2.53 9.96 -29.87
N ASP A 708 -1.39 9.26 -29.97
CA ASP A 708 -1.19 8.13 -30.86
C ASP A 708 -0.24 7.09 -30.26
N TYR A 709 -0.06 5.98 -30.95
CA TYR A 709 0.84 4.90 -30.50
C TYR A 709 2.31 5.29 -30.48
N ASP A 710 2.76 6.17 -31.36
CA ASP A 710 4.15 6.60 -31.35
C ASP A 710 4.47 7.38 -30.06
N GLN A 711 3.54 8.20 -29.60
CA GLN A 711 3.68 8.91 -28.32
C GLN A 711 3.60 7.95 -27.13
N LEU A 712 2.66 7.00 -27.14
CA LEU A 712 2.56 5.97 -26.12
C LEU A 712 3.85 5.15 -26.05
N PHE A 713 4.37 4.74 -27.21
CA PHE A 713 5.61 3.98 -27.31
C PHE A 713 6.81 4.78 -26.80
N ALA A 714 6.89 6.07 -27.11
CA ALA A 714 7.95 6.97 -26.63
C ALA A 714 7.91 7.14 -25.09
N ILE A 715 6.73 7.12 -24.49
CA ILE A 715 6.56 7.20 -23.02
C ILE A 715 7.11 5.95 -22.34
N HIS A 716 6.87 4.77 -22.88
CA HIS A 716 7.24 3.50 -22.27
C HIS A 716 8.63 2.96 -22.68
N GLU A 717 9.22 3.49 -23.76
CA GLU A 717 10.54 3.06 -24.25
C GLU A 717 11.67 3.12 -23.19
N PRO A 718 11.80 4.18 -22.39
CA PRO A 718 12.83 4.22 -21.34
C PRO A 718 12.70 3.11 -20.29
N GLU A 719 11.46 2.73 -19.97
CA GLU A 719 11.18 1.67 -19.00
C GLU A 719 11.48 0.28 -19.57
N ARG A 720 11.08 0.05 -20.84
CA ARG A 720 11.39 -1.18 -21.56
C ARG A 720 12.90 -1.42 -21.62
N ARG A 721 13.68 -0.40 -21.98
CA ARG A 721 15.14 -0.47 -21.98
C ARG A 721 15.72 -0.75 -20.61
N SER A 722 15.20 -0.13 -19.58
CA SER A 722 15.63 -0.36 -18.19
C SER A 722 15.37 -1.81 -17.74
N GLN A 723 14.21 -2.37 -18.07
CA GLN A 723 13.86 -3.75 -17.76
C GLN A 723 14.73 -4.75 -18.52
N GLU A 724 14.97 -4.50 -19.80
CA GLU A 724 15.86 -5.34 -20.64
C GLU A 724 17.30 -5.32 -20.13
N GLU A 725 17.79 -4.16 -19.70
CA GLU A 725 19.11 -4.04 -19.10
C GLU A 725 19.20 -4.79 -17.76
N LYS A 726 18.17 -4.71 -16.93
CA LYS A 726 18.06 -5.48 -15.67
C LYS A 726 18.07 -6.99 -15.95
N ARG A 727 17.27 -7.47 -16.91
CA ARG A 727 17.25 -8.89 -17.32
C ARG A 727 18.61 -9.34 -17.83
N ARG A 728 19.26 -8.54 -18.67
CA ARG A 728 20.60 -8.84 -19.19
C ARG A 728 21.65 -8.91 -18.08
N LYS A 729 21.57 -8.02 -17.08
CA LYS A 729 22.46 -8.07 -15.90
C LYS A 729 22.24 -9.33 -15.06
N VAL A 730 21.00 -9.73 -14.83
CA VAL A 730 20.65 -10.95 -14.08
C VAL A 730 21.12 -12.20 -14.84
N GLU A 731 20.91 -12.27 -16.14
CA GLU A 731 21.36 -13.39 -16.98
C GLU A 731 22.89 -13.49 -17.00
N LEU A 732 23.58 -12.36 -17.09
CA LEU A 732 25.05 -12.32 -17.03
C LEU A 732 25.59 -12.77 -15.68
N ALA A 733 24.94 -12.36 -14.58
CA ALA A 733 25.28 -12.79 -13.23
C ALA A 733 25.06 -14.30 -13.06
N ARG A 734 23.95 -14.84 -13.59
CA ARG A 734 23.66 -16.27 -13.59
C ARG A 734 24.71 -17.06 -14.37
N LYS A 735 25.07 -16.62 -15.59
CA LYS A 735 26.13 -17.24 -16.39
C LYS A 735 27.49 -17.20 -15.69
N LYS A 736 27.83 -16.09 -15.01
CA LYS A 736 29.05 -16.01 -14.21
C LYS A 736 29.04 -16.97 -13.02
N ALA A 737 27.89 -17.14 -12.35
CA ALA A 737 27.75 -18.08 -11.24
C ALA A 737 27.85 -19.54 -11.72
N GLU A 738 27.25 -19.86 -12.85
CA GLU A 738 27.38 -21.20 -13.47
C GLU A 738 28.83 -21.51 -13.88
N MET A 739 29.55 -20.54 -14.48
CA MET A 739 30.97 -20.70 -14.79
C MET A 739 31.83 -20.82 -13.54
N ALA A 740 31.53 -20.08 -12.49
CA ALA A 740 32.26 -20.21 -11.22
C ALA A 740 32.01 -21.59 -10.55
N GLN A 741 30.81 -22.13 -10.64
CA GLN A 741 30.50 -23.48 -10.17
C GLN A 741 31.19 -24.57 -10.99
N GLN A 742 31.28 -24.43 -12.33
CA GLN A 742 32.02 -25.32 -13.18
C GLN A 742 33.52 -25.30 -12.88
N GLN A 743 34.11 -24.12 -12.72
CA GLN A 743 35.51 -23.97 -12.31
C GLN A 743 35.79 -24.56 -10.93
N ALA A 744 34.87 -24.40 -9.98
CA ALA A 744 34.99 -25.00 -8.65
C ALA A 744 34.90 -26.53 -8.71
N ALA A 745 34.05 -27.10 -9.58
CA ALA A 745 33.93 -28.52 -9.81
C ALA A 745 35.20 -29.09 -10.47
N GLU A 746 35.76 -28.42 -11.50
CA GLU A 746 37.02 -28.79 -12.13
C GLU A 746 38.21 -28.72 -11.14
N VAL A 747 38.26 -27.76 -10.25
CA VAL A 747 39.27 -27.65 -9.19
C VAL A 747 39.13 -28.80 -8.18
N GLN A 748 37.88 -29.17 -7.81
CA GLN A 748 37.63 -30.33 -6.96
C GLN A 748 37.99 -31.65 -7.63
N GLU A 749 37.68 -31.80 -8.91
CA GLU A 749 38.04 -33.00 -9.67
C GLU A 749 39.56 -33.13 -9.83
N ASN A 750 40.25 -32.02 -10.12
CA ASN A 750 41.70 -32.00 -10.19
C ASN A 750 42.38 -32.24 -8.82
N SER A 751 41.83 -31.79 -7.73
CA SER A 751 42.34 -32.05 -6.38
C SER A 751 42.11 -33.52 -5.98
N SER A 752 40.97 -34.10 -6.34
CA SER A 752 40.67 -35.52 -6.11
C SER A 752 41.60 -36.43 -6.91
N GLN A 753 41.91 -36.09 -8.19
CA GLN A 753 42.90 -36.81 -9.00
C GLN A 753 44.34 -36.66 -8.48
N GLN A 754 44.69 -35.51 -7.86
CA GLN A 754 45.97 -35.33 -7.21
C GLN A 754 46.09 -36.12 -5.91
N GLU A 755 45.03 -36.23 -5.11
CA GLU A 755 44.96 -37.07 -3.93
C GLU A 755 44.99 -38.55 -4.28
N GLU A 756 44.34 -38.99 -5.37
CA GLU A 756 44.42 -40.40 -5.85
C GLU A 756 45.79 -40.73 -6.37
N LYS A 757 46.47 -39.80 -7.07
CA LYS A 757 47.90 -39.97 -7.49
C LYS A 757 48.87 -39.91 -6.30
N ALA A 758 48.53 -39.21 -5.25
CA ALA A 758 49.32 -39.18 -4.01
C ALA A 758 49.13 -40.49 -3.21
N LYS A 759 47.91 -41.01 -3.11
CA LYS A 759 47.61 -42.32 -2.48
C LYS A 759 48.24 -43.49 -3.20
N ASN A 760 48.37 -43.43 -4.54
CA ASN A 760 49.08 -44.46 -5.33
C ASN A 760 50.62 -44.34 -5.27
N LYS A 761 51.20 -43.22 -4.73
CA LYS A 761 52.64 -43.09 -4.50
C LYS A 761 53.06 -43.47 -3.07
N VAL A 762 52.15 -43.57 -2.15
CA VAL A 762 52.43 -43.90 -0.74
C VAL A 762 52.89 -45.35 -0.54
N PRO A 763 52.42 -46.42 -1.24
CA PRO A 763 52.89 -47.79 -1.05
C PRO A 763 54.32 -48.02 -1.43
N LYS A 764 54.99 -47.15 -2.25
CA LYS A 764 56.38 -47.28 -2.63
C LYS A 764 57.33 -46.56 -1.66
N ALA A 765 56.88 -45.54 -1.01
CA ALA A 765 57.70 -44.79 0.00
C ALA A 765 57.59 -45.42 1.38
N GLU A 766 56.51 -46.08 1.75
CA GLU A 766 56.38 -46.84 3.00
C GLU A 766 57.21 -48.14 2.99
N ALA A 767 57.36 -48.76 1.82
CA ALA A 767 58.25 -49.93 1.70
C ALA A 767 59.73 -49.57 1.84
N GLU A 768 60.21 -48.44 1.36
CA GLU A 768 61.57 -47.94 1.54
C GLU A 768 61.85 -47.42 2.95
N ILE A 769 60.88 -46.89 3.63
CA ILE A 769 60.99 -46.40 5.02
C ILE A 769 60.97 -47.55 6.01
N GLN A 770 60.22 -48.67 5.77
CA GLN A 770 60.27 -49.88 6.63
C GLN A 770 61.52 -50.64 6.54
N GLU A 771 62.24 -50.64 5.40
CA GLU A 771 63.58 -51.23 5.27
C GLU A 771 64.64 -50.37 6.01
N THR A 772 64.57 -49.08 6.05
CA THR A 772 65.51 -48.18 6.71
C THR A 772 65.29 -48.18 8.23
N VAL A 773 64.06 -48.24 8.73
CA VAL A 773 63.73 -48.26 10.17
C VAL A 773 64.04 -49.60 10.77
N GLN A 774 64.07 -50.73 10.01
CA GLN A 774 64.48 -51.98 10.54
C GLN A 774 66.01 -52.12 10.63
N GLN A 775 66.81 -51.27 9.97
CA GLN A 775 68.27 -51.24 10.11
C GLN A 775 68.70 -50.28 11.26
N GLU A 776 67.95 -49.24 11.64
CA GLU A 776 68.27 -48.37 12.76
C GLU A 776 67.77 -48.90 14.09
N ALA A 777 66.73 -49.74 14.16
CA ALA A 777 66.23 -50.32 15.43
C ALA A 777 67.09 -51.44 16.05
N ARG A 778 68.34 -51.70 15.49
CA ARG A 778 69.31 -52.64 16.07
C ARG A 778 70.47 -51.97 16.82
N ALA A 779 70.47 -50.70 16.99
CA ALA A 779 71.68 -49.98 17.52
C ALA A 779 71.35 -49.03 18.67
N GLU A 780 70.28 -49.03 19.35
CA GLU A 780 70.17 -48.20 20.59
C GLU A 780 69.12 -48.78 21.54
N ASN A 781 69.53 -49.63 22.40
CA ASN A 781 68.89 -49.99 23.65
C ASN A 781 69.82 -49.49 24.71
N GLU A 782 69.46 -48.40 25.42
CA GLU A 782 69.82 -48.14 26.81
C GLU A 782 69.28 -46.77 27.26
N ASP A 783 68.62 -46.83 28.39
CA ASP A 783 68.29 -45.74 29.36
C ASP A 783 66.95 -45.02 29.25
N LEU A 784 66.07 -45.38 30.17
CA LEU A 784 64.86 -44.84 30.73
C LEU A 784 65.04 -43.38 31.42
N PRO A 785 64.01 -42.57 31.76
CA PRO A 785 62.71 -42.99 32.34
C PRO A 785 61.46 -42.15 31.99
N ASP A 786 60.32 -42.79 32.30
CA ASP A 786 58.94 -42.32 32.59
C ASP A 786 58.57 -40.88 32.42
N ASN A 787 57.60 -40.67 31.55
CA ASN A 787 56.32 -39.90 31.81
C ASN A 787 55.36 -40.08 30.64
N ALA A 788 54.23 -40.72 30.91
CA ALA A 788 53.14 -40.91 29.96
C ALA A 788 52.15 -39.73 29.96
N PRO A 789 51.70 -39.24 28.86
CA PRO A 789 50.49 -38.38 28.85
C PRO A 789 49.23 -39.24 28.63
N VAL A 790 48.25 -38.90 29.47
CA VAL A 790 46.90 -39.48 29.57
C VAL A 790 46.14 -39.23 28.26
N GLN A 791 45.54 -40.27 27.70
CA GLN A 791 44.60 -40.17 26.61
C GLN A 791 43.24 -39.74 27.09
N PRO A 792 42.53 -38.85 26.38
CA PRO A 792 41.17 -38.43 26.75
C PRO A 792 40.17 -39.58 26.56
N THR A 793 39.23 -39.68 27.49
CA THR A 793 38.20 -40.72 27.60
C THR A 793 37.13 -40.60 26.49
N GLU A 794 36.46 -41.69 26.19
CA GLU A 794 35.39 -41.77 25.18
C GLU A 794 34.22 -40.80 25.43
N GLU A 795 34.08 -40.30 26.63
CA GLU A 795 33.03 -39.30 26.97
C GLU A 795 33.34 -37.90 26.47
N GLU A 796 34.62 -37.49 26.42
CA GLU A 796 35.02 -36.18 25.89
C GLU A 796 34.92 -36.14 24.36
N LYS A 797 35.16 -37.24 23.67
CA LYS A 797 34.96 -37.37 22.22
C LYS A 797 33.47 -37.35 21.83
N LYS A 798 32.58 -37.75 22.73
CA LYS A 798 31.11 -37.68 22.51
C LYS A 798 30.54 -36.30 22.75
N GLN A 799 31.11 -35.50 23.63
CA GLN A 799 30.73 -34.12 23.86
C GLN A 799 31.19 -33.17 22.74
N GLU A 800 32.37 -33.41 22.11
CA GLU A 800 32.80 -32.65 20.94
C GLU A 800 31.98 -32.99 19.69
N ALA A 801 31.58 -34.28 19.53
CA ALA A 801 30.69 -34.67 18.41
C ALA A 801 29.27 -34.11 18.56
N GLU A 802 28.72 -33.97 19.78
CA GLU A 802 27.43 -33.33 20.03
C GLU A 802 27.46 -31.79 19.87
N ALA A 803 28.60 -31.16 20.18
CA ALA A 803 28.77 -29.71 19.96
C ALA A 803 28.86 -29.39 18.46
N PHE A 804 29.50 -30.25 17.66
CA PHE A 804 29.60 -30.11 16.20
C PHE A 804 28.24 -30.35 15.50
N ALA A 805 27.43 -31.28 16.01
CA ALA A 805 26.08 -31.54 15.49
C ALA A 805 25.11 -30.42 15.79
N LYS A 806 25.24 -29.72 16.93
CA LYS A 806 24.40 -28.55 17.26
C LYS A 806 24.75 -27.28 16.47
N ALA A 807 25.98 -27.14 16.01
CA ALA A 807 26.41 -26.04 15.17
C ALA A 807 25.97 -26.17 13.72
N SER A 808 25.78 -27.41 13.22
CA SER A 808 25.34 -27.68 11.85
C SER A 808 23.83 -27.55 11.62
N VAL A 809 23.02 -27.50 12.67
CA VAL A 809 21.53 -27.39 12.59
C VAL A 809 21.05 -25.95 12.46
N CYS A 810 21.91 -24.95 12.66
CA CYS A 810 21.53 -23.53 12.61
C CYS A 810 21.68 -22.87 11.21
N VAL A 811 22.15 -23.59 10.18
CA VAL A 811 22.40 -22.99 8.86
C VAL A 811 21.51 -23.57 7.74
N SER A 812 20.64 -24.57 8.03
CA SER A 812 19.83 -25.23 6.98
C SER A 812 18.31 -25.13 7.11
N SER A 813 17.75 -24.10 7.79
CA SER A 813 16.30 -23.92 7.91
C SER A 813 15.73 -22.70 7.16
N GLN A 814 16.26 -22.42 5.97
CA GLN A 814 15.59 -21.52 5.01
C GLN A 814 15.73 -22.04 3.59
N ALA A 815 15.00 -23.05 3.26
CA ALA A 815 14.47 -23.40 1.94
C ALA A 815 13.96 -24.85 2.01
N HIS A 816 12.66 -25.04 2.00
CA HIS A 816 11.95 -25.99 1.14
C HIS A 816 10.52 -26.19 1.61
N GLY A 817 9.64 -26.20 0.64
CA GLY A 817 8.20 -26.27 0.74
C GLY A 817 7.67 -27.56 1.39
N ARG A 818 6.45 -27.44 1.86
CA ARG A 818 5.67 -28.53 2.47
C ARG A 818 5.41 -29.68 1.50
N PRO A 819 5.53 -30.93 1.94
CA PRO A 819 5.02 -32.05 1.20
C PRO A 819 3.52 -32.29 1.47
N VAL A 820 2.82 -32.60 0.40
CA VAL A 820 1.45 -33.12 0.37
C VAL A 820 1.44 -34.51 0.98
N LYS A 821 0.57 -34.75 1.95
CA LYS A 821 0.22 -36.07 2.47
C LYS A 821 -0.78 -36.77 1.53
N GLN A 822 -0.39 -37.86 0.94
CA GLN A 822 -1.27 -38.89 0.41
C GLN A 822 -1.82 -39.71 1.59
N GLU A 823 -3.11 -39.80 1.70
CA GLU A 823 -3.78 -40.85 2.48
C GLU A 823 -4.13 -42.03 1.57
N LYS A 824 -3.78 -43.18 2.07
CA LYS A 824 -4.12 -44.50 1.47
C LYS A 824 -5.50 -44.92 1.92
N GLU A 825 -6.25 -45.43 0.95
CA GLU A 825 -7.48 -46.21 1.09
C GLU A 825 -7.24 -47.45 1.98
N ALA A 826 -8.25 -47.78 2.76
CA ALA A 826 -8.50 -49.16 3.25
C ALA A 826 -10.03 -49.36 3.32
N GLU A 827 -10.44 -50.33 2.56
CA GLU A 827 -11.79 -50.94 2.48
C GLU A 827 -12.24 -51.59 3.78
N HIS A 828 -13.55 -51.58 3.95
CA HIS A 828 -14.52 -52.61 4.40
C HIS A 828 -15.72 -51.91 5.06
N GLY A 829 -16.93 -52.13 4.76
CA GLY A 829 -17.71 -53.27 4.30
C GLY A 829 -19.13 -53.06 4.88
N GLU A 830 -20.15 -53.22 4.02
CA GLU A 830 -21.54 -53.59 4.26
C GLU A 830 -22.22 -53.32 5.61
N GLU A 831 -23.40 -52.69 5.62
CA GLU A 831 -24.73 -53.29 5.60
C GLU A 831 -25.86 -52.22 5.64
N ALA A 832 -26.68 -52.22 4.72
CA ALA A 832 -28.14 -52.34 4.55
C ALA A 832 -29.06 -51.85 5.70
N GLY A 833 -30.08 -51.10 5.26
CA GLY A 833 -31.31 -50.92 6.05
C GLY A 833 -32.20 -49.80 5.59
N LYS A 834 -32.98 -50.01 4.56
CA LYS A 834 -34.44 -49.78 4.32
C LYS A 834 -35.13 -48.65 5.12
N ALA A 835 -35.64 -47.68 4.37
CA ALA A 835 -37.10 -47.52 3.99
C ALA A 835 -37.94 -46.77 5.03
N GLU A 836 -38.62 -45.74 4.63
CA GLU A 836 -40.01 -45.58 4.27
C GLU A 836 -40.39 -44.09 4.33
N ASN A 837 -40.85 -43.57 3.19
CA ASN A 837 -42.10 -42.94 2.87
C ASN A 837 -42.93 -42.30 4.00
N THR A 838 -43.33 -41.05 3.69
CA THR A 838 -44.71 -40.53 3.58
C THR A 838 -44.58 -39.03 3.28
N GLU A 839 -44.95 -38.53 2.14
CA GLU A 839 -46.27 -38.12 1.60
C GLU A 839 -47.06 -37.08 2.44
N ALA A 840 -47.39 -36.03 1.68
CA ALA A 840 -48.61 -35.18 1.67
C ALA A 840 -48.62 -34.05 2.74
N ASP A 841 -48.86 -32.78 2.42
CA ASP A 841 -50.06 -32.21 1.90
C ASP A 841 -49.91 -30.76 1.48
N ARG A 842 -50.52 -30.45 0.28
CA ARG A 842 -51.04 -29.12 -0.02
C ARG A 842 -52.50 -29.05 0.39
N PRO A 843 -53.11 -27.89 0.62
CA PRO A 843 -54.03 -27.28 -0.31
C PRO A 843 -53.89 -25.76 -0.43
N GLN A 844 -53.96 -25.20 -1.64
CA GLN A 844 -55.13 -24.68 -2.41
C GLN A 844 -55.90 -23.50 -1.78
N GLU A 845 -55.82 -22.39 -2.52
CA GLU A 845 -56.91 -21.51 -3.07
C GLU A 845 -57.96 -20.85 -2.18
N SER A 846 -58.08 -19.50 -2.37
CA SER A 846 -59.29 -18.79 -2.78
C SER A 846 -58.97 -17.32 -3.03
N GLN A 847 -58.99 -16.75 -4.25
CA GLN A 847 -60.10 -16.18 -5.01
C GLN A 847 -61.03 -15.21 -4.27
N GLY A 848 -61.14 -14.01 -4.81
CA GLY A 848 -62.20 -13.03 -4.56
C GLY A 848 -61.73 -11.62 -4.97
N ALA A 849 -61.82 -11.15 -6.11
CA ALA A 849 -62.71 -10.40 -6.98
C ALA A 849 -63.54 -9.32 -6.25
N ASN A 850 -63.39 -8.06 -6.57
CA ASN A 850 -64.27 -7.20 -7.32
C ASN A 850 -64.04 -5.69 -7.08
N ASN A 851 -63.79 -4.98 -8.14
CA ASN A 851 -64.62 -3.91 -8.77
C ASN A 851 -65.07 -2.73 -7.91
N SER A 852 -64.67 -1.51 -8.26
CA SER A 852 -65.46 -0.59 -9.13
C SER A 852 -64.91 0.83 -9.07
N ARG A 853 -64.58 1.40 -10.23
CA ARG A 853 -65.10 2.62 -10.89
C ARG A 853 -65.48 3.85 -10.02
N ALA A 854 -64.85 4.98 -10.31
CA ALA A 854 -65.37 6.15 -11.02
C ALA A 854 -64.41 7.32 -10.98
N GLU A 855 -63.93 7.81 -12.10
CA GLU A 855 -64.18 9.06 -12.79
C GLU A 855 -64.26 10.32 -11.90
N GLY A 856 -63.44 11.32 -12.24
CA GLY A 856 -63.59 12.71 -11.83
C GLY A 856 -62.42 13.61 -12.25
N ALA A 857 -62.59 14.23 -13.43
CA ALA A 857 -61.74 15.24 -13.99
C ALA A 857 -61.73 16.54 -13.19
N GLY A 858 -60.68 17.33 -13.24
CA GLY A 858 -60.64 18.71 -12.78
C GLY A 858 -59.25 19.34 -12.85
N GLN A 859 -59.03 20.04 -13.94
CA GLN A 859 -57.89 21.00 -14.10
C GLN A 859 -58.30 22.38 -13.53
N PRO A 860 -57.47 23.46 -13.61
CA PRO A 860 -56.44 23.94 -12.66
C PRO A 860 -56.84 25.32 -12.10
N ALA A 861 -56.11 25.81 -11.12
CA ALA A 861 -56.12 27.24 -10.78
C ALA A 861 -54.74 27.67 -10.22
N GLU A 862 -54.08 28.55 -10.93
CA GLU A 862 -53.12 29.56 -10.45
C GLU A 862 -53.85 30.76 -9.84
N PRO A 863 -53.12 31.81 -9.33
CA PRO A 863 -52.28 31.91 -8.18
C PRO A 863 -52.81 33.00 -7.21
N SER A 864 -52.20 33.12 -6.04
CA SER A 864 -52.37 34.32 -5.25
C SER A 864 -51.07 34.75 -4.57
N GLU A 865 -50.71 35.97 -4.89
CA GLU A 865 -49.69 36.85 -4.34
C GLU A 865 -49.86 37.20 -2.85
N GLU A 866 -48.77 37.71 -2.35
CA GLU A 866 -48.56 38.60 -1.20
C GLU A 866 -48.06 37.95 0.12
N ARG A 867 -46.76 38.15 0.47
CA ARG A 867 -46.30 39.35 1.19
C ARG A 867 -44.79 39.38 1.40
N ALA A 868 -44.22 40.45 0.91
CA ALA A 868 -42.87 40.92 1.21
C ALA A 868 -42.66 41.23 2.70
N ARG A 869 -41.48 40.92 3.21
CA ARG A 869 -40.79 41.71 4.23
C ARG A 869 -39.30 41.75 3.91
N THR A 870 -38.92 42.93 3.57
CA THR A 870 -37.63 43.60 3.47
C THR A 870 -36.68 43.25 4.62
N GLU A 871 -35.46 42.81 4.32
CA GLU A 871 -34.26 43.17 5.06
C GLU A 871 -33.14 43.49 4.07
N SER A 872 -32.52 44.61 4.33
CA SER A 872 -31.70 45.44 3.50
C SER A 872 -30.41 44.80 2.99
N GLU A 873 -30.20 44.93 1.71
CA GLU A 873 -28.93 44.85 1.01
C GLU A 873 -27.98 45.96 1.47
N ASN A 874 -26.74 45.55 1.78
CA ASN A 874 -25.57 46.41 1.64
C ASN A 874 -24.67 45.79 0.60
N THR A 875 -24.95 46.05 -0.66
CA THR A 875 -24.09 45.88 -1.78
C THR A 875 -23.05 46.99 -1.81
N VAL A 876 -21.82 46.67 -1.55
CA VAL A 876 -20.69 47.52 -1.95
C VAL A 876 -20.29 47.06 -3.36
N ALA A 877 -20.59 47.93 -4.32
CA ALA A 877 -20.10 47.83 -5.67
C ALA A 877 -18.57 48.02 -5.70
N VAL A 878 -17.84 47.01 -6.18
CA VAL A 878 -16.45 47.16 -6.61
C VAL A 878 -16.45 47.08 -8.12
N SER A 879 -16.02 48.17 -8.71
CA SER A 879 -15.75 48.34 -10.15
C SER A 879 -14.66 47.40 -10.62
N PRO A 880 -14.71 46.94 -11.88
CA PRO A 880 -13.63 46.20 -12.48
C PRO A 880 -12.64 47.20 -13.10
N ASP A 881 -11.42 47.21 -12.60
CA ASP A 881 -10.20 47.58 -13.32
C ASP A 881 -9.02 47.57 -12.33
N GLU A 882 -8.08 46.71 -12.58
CA GLU A 882 -6.63 46.81 -12.43
C GLU A 882 -6.07 45.39 -12.27
N GLU A 883 -5.57 44.84 -13.39
CA GLU A 883 -4.56 43.81 -13.37
C GLU A 883 -3.30 44.48 -12.77
N GLY A 884 -3.13 44.30 -11.50
CA GLY A 884 -1.88 44.53 -10.80
C GLY A 884 -1.22 43.20 -10.53
N ASP A 885 -0.07 42.98 -11.14
CA ASP A 885 0.95 42.05 -10.68
C ASP A 885 1.28 42.41 -9.22
N ASP A 886 0.66 41.75 -8.28
CA ASP A 886 0.96 41.90 -6.88
C ASP A 886 1.75 40.69 -6.36
N ASP A 887 3.02 41.02 -6.19
CA ASP A 887 3.94 40.63 -5.11
C ASP A 887 3.93 39.16 -4.65
N ASP A 888 5.06 38.54 -4.94
CA ASP A 888 5.70 37.41 -4.24
C ASP A 888 5.67 37.64 -2.71
N ASP A 889 4.52 37.48 -2.08
CA ASP A 889 4.43 37.13 -0.69
C ASP A 889 4.77 35.64 -0.57
N ASP A 890 6.06 35.37 -0.41
CA ASP A 890 6.59 34.11 0.12
C ASP A 890 5.97 33.87 1.50
N PHE A 891 4.77 33.29 1.51
CA PHE A 891 4.21 32.68 2.70
C PHE A 891 5.15 31.53 3.07
N ALA A 892 5.98 31.75 4.07
CA ALA A 892 6.72 30.70 4.73
C ALA A 892 5.69 29.77 5.41
N ASP A 893 5.17 28.78 4.65
CA ASP A 893 4.10 27.87 5.05
C ASP A 893 4.39 27.21 6.42
N ASP A 894 5.67 26.96 6.73
CA ASP A 894 6.09 26.36 7.98
C ASP A 894 6.09 27.37 9.14
N ALA A 895 6.42 28.62 8.90
CA ALA A 895 6.35 29.68 9.92
C ALA A 895 4.90 30.02 10.26
N ASP A 896 4.02 30.10 9.28
CA ASP A 896 2.58 30.30 9.45
C ASP A 896 1.92 29.14 10.21
N TRP A 897 2.34 27.91 9.92
CA TRP A 897 1.87 26.73 10.65
C TRP A 897 2.33 26.74 12.11
N GLN A 898 3.60 27.04 12.36
CA GLN A 898 4.13 27.14 13.73
C GLN A 898 3.47 28.26 14.52
N SER A 899 3.26 29.43 13.91
CA SER A 899 2.54 30.54 14.50
C SER A 899 1.10 30.16 14.84
N PHE A 900 0.40 29.50 13.92
CA PHE A 900 -0.94 28.96 14.15
C PHE A 900 -0.98 27.96 15.31
N GLN A 901 -0.08 26.99 15.35
CA GLN A 901 0.00 26.01 16.44
C GLN A 901 0.36 26.63 17.79
N GLN A 902 1.15 27.71 17.79
CA GLN A 902 1.45 28.47 19.01
C GLN A 902 0.25 29.29 19.50
N SER A 903 -0.52 29.89 18.57
CA SER A 903 -1.74 30.63 18.94
C SER A 903 -2.78 29.70 19.58
N GLN A 904 -2.87 28.46 19.12
CA GLN A 904 -3.76 27.45 19.71
C GLN A 904 -3.39 27.11 21.18
N LYS A 905 -2.09 27.12 21.53
CA LYS A 905 -1.64 26.91 22.91
C LYS A 905 -2.03 28.04 23.87
N GLN A 906 -2.25 29.27 23.36
CA GLN A 906 -2.56 30.44 24.18
C GLN A 906 -4.06 30.60 24.46
N VAL A 907 -4.92 29.95 23.68
CA VAL A 907 -6.39 30.01 23.79
C VAL A 907 -6.95 28.94 24.76
N GLY A 908 -6.15 27.90 25.13
CA GLY A 908 -6.48 26.87 26.12
C GLY A 908 -5.80 27.15 27.42
#